data_5e1b4791ff52a5afc913c55e834d182a
#
_entry.id   5e1b4791ff52a5afc913c55e834d182a
#
_cell.length_a   1.000
_cell.length_b   1.000
_cell.length_c   1.000
_cell.angle_alpha   90.00
_cell.angle_beta   90.00
_cell.angle_gamma   90.00
#
_symmetry.space_group_name_H-M   'P 1'
#
loop_
_entity.id
_entity.type
_entity.pdbx_description
1 polymer ?
#
loop_
_entity_poly.entity_id
_entity_poly.type
_entity_poly.pdbx_seq_one_letter_code
_entity_poly.pdbx_strand_id
1 'polypeptide(L)'
;MGIPAYDGDKALEKRLRAAGKSARLHRARDVRALLRGVAAAPPDVVADAWMAMVVDRPSAALKAQLRALKARCDARKPVPGLAVGERLGALRARLARAGVDGFIVPRADAHQGEYVPASEQRLAWLTGFTGSAGMAVVLKDGAALFVDGRYTLQARHEVDPALFSIQHVTRRPPSRWLAVNAPRKAVIGYDPWLLTPRDVARFDAACVEAGAHLKPLARNPVDTIWSGRPAPPLAPVVPLALRYAGESATAKRARLGAVLAADDVDAAVLTAPDSIAWLTNLRGGDVENSPLPLGFALLARDGKVQLFMDPRKVTTAAKAQLGAAVTLRDVAALGPVLDVLGAKGRRVLADPATAPEWVFRRLLRAGAGIKEGADPCQLPKACKNRVELAGIRAAHLRDGAALTGFLAWLARTAPAGKLTEMAAADELESRRAGGANFRGLSFPTISGAGPHGAIVHYRVTESTDRRLKRGEIYLLDSGAQYLDGTTDVTRTVFIGGGRAPTAAMKDHFTRVLKGHIALARARFPEGTSGSQLDVLARRALWEAGLEYDHGTGHGVGHFLNVHEGPHRISQVPNTVALRPGMVVSNEPGYYKTGAYGIRIENLIAVRADGKGAGGRKMLAFETLTLAPIERALIDVKLLDDEERRWLNAYHARVAKLFGPRLDKEAKAWLKKATARV
;
A
#
# COMPACT_ATOMS: atom_id res chain seq x y z
N MET A 1 7.40 -1.48 33.32
CA MET A 1 6.51 -0.89 34.35
C MET A 1 5.09 -1.39 34.10
N GLY A 2 4.42 -1.99 35.14
CA GLY A 2 3.06 -2.48 34.97
C GLY A 2 2.08 -1.37 34.63
N ILE A 3 1.00 -1.71 33.90
CA ILE A 3 -0.08 -0.77 33.57
C ILE A 3 -0.77 -0.39 34.87
N PRO A 4 -0.88 0.92 35.22
CA PRO A 4 -1.51 1.35 36.46
C PRO A 4 -3.00 1.00 36.50
N ALA A 5 -3.57 0.85 37.70
CA ALA A 5 -5.01 0.59 37.86
C ALA A 5 -5.83 1.79 37.34
N TYR A 6 -7.00 1.50 36.77
CA TYR A 6 -7.94 2.53 36.33
C TYR A 6 -8.83 2.98 37.52
N ASP A 7 -8.74 4.27 37.88
CA ASP A 7 -9.44 4.86 39.04
C ASP A 7 -10.97 5.07 38.83
N GLY A 8 -11.44 4.79 37.61
CA GLY A 8 -12.87 4.92 37.24
C GLY A 8 -13.22 6.23 36.52
N ASP A 9 -14.44 6.26 35.96
CA ASP A 9 -14.92 7.32 35.07
C ASP A 9 -14.95 8.69 35.74
N LYS A 10 -15.44 8.78 36.95
CA LYS A 10 -15.54 10.05 37.69
C LYS A 10 -14.17 10.65 37.94
N ALA A 11 -13.16 9.82 38.28
CA ALA A 11 -11.80 10.26 38.52
C ALA A 11 -11.14 10.76 37.20
N LEU A 12 -11.32 10.02 36.08
CA LEU A 12 -10.85 10.44 34.75
C LEU A 12 -11.48 11.78 34.35
N GLU A 13 -12.80 11.94 34.46
CA GLU A 13 -13.51 13.17 34.09
C GLU A 13 -13.08 14.36 34.95
N LYS A 14 -12.81 14.18 36.25
CA LYS A 14 -12.23 15.22 37.11
C LYS A 14 -10.86 15.68 36.56
N ARG A 15 -10.01 14.75 36.18
CA ARG A 15 -8.67 15.05 35.61
C ARG A 15 -8.76 15.74 34.23
N LEU A 16 -9.72 15.33 33.38
CA LEU A 16 -9.97 15.96 32.09
C LEU A 16 -10.46 17.41 32.27
N ARG A 17 -11.39 17.67 33.20
CA ARG A 17 -11.82 19.02 33.56
C ARG A 17 -10.67 19.89 34.09
N ALA A 18 -9.78 19.31 34.91
CA ALA A 18 -8.61 20.02 35.42
C ALA A 18 -7.60 20.38 34.33
N ALA A 19 -7.56 19.67 33.22
CA ALA A 19 -6.74 19.98 32.04
C ALA A 19 -7.27 21.22 31.26
N GLY A 20 -8.48 21.69 31.55
CA GLY A 20 -9.05 22.92 31.01
C GLY A 20 -9.10 22.94 29.48
N LYS A 21 -8.63 24.05 28.88
CA LYS A 21 -8.63 24.23 27.40
C LYS A 21 -7.73 23.24 26.64
N SER A 22 -6.85 22.49 27.30
CA SER A 22 -6.03 21.47 26.67
C SER A 22 -6.78 20.15 26.46
N ALA A 23 -7.88 19.92 27.19
CA ALA A 23 -8.73 18.76 27.01
C ALA A 23 -9.72 18.95 25.85
N ARG A 24 -9.71 18.01 24.92
CA ARG A 24 -10.61 17.97 23.74
C ARG A 24 -11.84 17.12 24.01
N LEU A 25 -11.75 16.16 24.94
CA LEU A 25 -12.85 15.33 25.43
C LEU A 25 -12.95 15.48 26.94
N HIS A 26 -14.16 15.59 27.46
CA HIS A 26 -14.40 15.83 28.88
C HIS A 26 -15.14 14.70 29.58
N ARG A 27 -15.71 13.74 28.84
CA ARG A 27 -16.48 12.62 29.37
C ARG A 27 -15.79 11.29 29.09
N ALA A 28 -15.74 10.42 30.06
CA ALA A 28 -15.14 9.10 29.95
C ALA A 28 -15.77 8.24 28.82
N ARG A 29 -17.11 8.38 28.61
CA ARG A 29 -17.81 7.69 27.50
C ARG A 29 -17.29 8.10 26.12
N ASP A 30 -16.96 9.38 25.94
CA ASP A 30 -16.46 9.91 24.66
C ASP A 30 -15.02 9.45 24.42
N VAL A 31 -14.20 9.38 25.47
CA VAL A 31 -12.87 8.78 25.43
C VAL A 31 -12.95 7.31 25.05
N ARG A 32 -13.88 6.53 25.64
CA ARG A 32 -14.07 5.12 25.26
C ARG A 32 -14.55 4.95 23.81
N ALA A 33 -15.40 5.85 23.34
CA ALA A 33 -15.85 5.83 21.95
C ALA A 33 -14.67 6.10 20.99
N LEU A 34 -13.79 7.04 21.35
CA LEU A 34 -12.55 7.29 20.63
C LEU A 34 -11.62 6.06 20.65
N LEU A 35 -11.41 5.47 21.83
CA LEU A 35 -10.51 4.33 22.01
C LEU A 35 -10.91 3.09 21.18
N ARG A 36 -12.20 2.91 20.85
CA ARG A 36 -12.61 1.85 19.92
C ARG A 36 -12.03 2.04 18.52
N GLY A 37 -12.04 3.29 18.03
CA GLY A 37 -11.41 3.62 16.74
C GLY A 37 -9.89 3.59 16.81
N VAL A 38 -9.29 3.99 17.94
CA VAL A 38 -7.83 3.86 18.17
C VAL A 38 -7.40 2.39 18.19
N ALA A 39 -8.17 1.51 18.82
CA ALA A 39 -7.89 0.07 18.84
C ALA A 39 -8.08 -0.59 17.45
N ALA A 40 -8.88 0.02 16.57
CA ALA A 40 -9.09 -0.45 15.21
C ALA A 40 -8.07 0.12 14.20
N ALA A 41 -7.33 1.14 14.60
CA ALA A 41 -6.21 1.66 13.82
C ALA A 41 -4.94 0.82 14.05
N PRO A 42 -4.03 0.77 13.08
CA PRO A 42 -2.71 0.18 13.28
C PRO A 42 -1.97 0.78 14.48
N PRO A 43 -1.09 0.01 15.17
CA PRO A 43 -0.35 0.52 16.31
C PRO A 43 0.53 1.73 15.92
N ASP A 44 0.49 2.78 16.72
CA ASP A 44 1.34 3.94 16.55
C ASP A 44 2.81 3.60 16.88
N VAL A 45 3.72 3.97 15.99
CA VAL A 45 5.17 3.89 16.24
C VAL A 45 5.59 4.87 17.35
N VAL A 46 4.88 6.01 17.46
CA VAL A 46 5.04 6.93 18.59
C VAL A 46 4.04 6.53 19.67
N ALA A 47 4.54 5.88 20.71
CA ALA A 47 3.71 5.46 21.83
C ALA A 47 2.85 6.61 22.36
N ASP A 48 1.56 6.32 22.54
CA ASP A 48 0.56 7.26 23.06
C ASP A 48 0.25 8.50 22.18
N ALA A 49 0.65 8.53 20.91
CA ALA A 49 0.32 9.64 20.00
C ALA A 49 -1.20 9.94 19.95
N TRP A 50 -2.05 8.90 20.10
CA TRP A 50 -3.50 9.01 20.17
C TRP A 50 -4.00 9.90 21.32
N MET A 51 -3.20 10.10 22.37
CA MET A 51 -3.60 10.96 23.50
C MET A 51 -3.81 12.42 23.07
N ALA A 52 -3.14 12.88 22.02
CA ALA A 52 -3.35 14.22 21.44
C ALA A 52 -4.78 14.41 20.89
N MET A 53 -5.53 13.32 20.65
CA MET A 53 -6.95 13.39 20.29
C MET A 53 -7.86 13.59 21.51
N VAL A 54 -7.36 13.31 22.71
CA VAL A 54 -8.09 13.48 23.99
C VAL A 54 -7.70 14.78 24.67
N VAL A 55 -6.39 15.05 24.74
CA VAL A 55 -5.81 16.20 25.46
C VAL A 55 -4.44 16.54 24.86
N ASP A 56 -4.19 17.82 24.56
CA ASP A 56 -2.95 18.26 23.89
C ASP A 56 -1.70 18.09 24.77
N ARG A 57 -1.82 18.31 26.09
CA ARG A 57 -0.72 18.24 27.06
C ARG A 57 -1.15 17.51 28.33
N PRO A 58 -1.21 16.18 28.32
CA PRO A 58 -1.65 15.42 29.49
C PRO A 58 -0.60 15.42 30.61
N SER A 59 -1.04 15.63 31.86
CA SER A 59 -0.21 15.38 33.03
C SER A 59 0.17 13.91 33.15
N ALA A 60 1.25 13.59 33.90
CA ALA A 60 1.68 12.20 34.09
C ALA A 60 0.55 11.31 34.67
N ALA A 61 -0.22 11.83 35.64
CA ALA A 61 -1.34 11.13 36.24
C ALA A 61 -2.49 10.90 35.22
N LEU A 62 -2.77 11.88 34.33
CA LEU A 62 -3.79 11.71 33.30
C LEU A 62 -3.34 10.72 32.23
N LYS A 63 -2.06 10.74 31.80
CA LYS A 63 -1.48 9.73 30.90
C LYS A 63 -1.65 8.32 31.46
N ALA A 64 -1.35 8.11 32.75
CA ALA A 64 -1.51 6.82 33.41
C ALA A 64 -2.97 6.31 33.34
N GLN A 65 -3.94 7.17 33.64
CA GLN A 65 -5.36 6.81 33.57
C GLN A 65 -5.85 6.55 32.16
N LEU A 66 -5.39 7.31 31.16
CA LEU A 66 -5.72 7.07 29.76
C LEU A 66 -5.15 5.73 29.27
N ARG A 67 -3.90 5.38 29.63
CA ARG A 67 -3.30 4.06 29.32
C ARG A 67 -4.08 2.93 29.99
N ALA A 68 -4.44 3.09 31.28
CA ALA A 68 -5.23 2.09 32.00
C ALA A 68 -6.61 1.87 31.37
N LEU A 69 -7.28 2.93 30.94
CA LEU A 69 -8.56 2.84 30.24
C LEU A 69 -8.41 2.14 28.88
N LYS A 70 -7.36 2.50 28.11
CA LYS A 70 -7.08 1.84 26.83
C LYS A 70 -6.85 0.35 26.99
N ALA A 71 -6.01 -0.06 27.93
CA ALA A 71 -5.75 -1.48 28.22
C ALA A 71 -7.03 -2.25 28.56
N ARG A 72 -7.97 -1.66 29.30
CA ARG A 72 -9.29 -2.26 29.56
C ARG A 72 -10.17 -2.37 28.32
N CYS A 73 -10.04 -1.45 27.38
CA CYS A 73 -10.77 -1.51 26.10
C CYS A 73 -10.18 -2.59 25.19
N ASP A 74 -8.84 -2.68 25.13
CA ASP A 74 -8.10 -3.66 24.32
C ASP A 74 -8.29 -5.10 24.83
N ALA A 75 -8.44 -5.30 26.15
CA ALA A 75 -8.62 -6.62 26.77
C ALA A 75 -9.98 -7.28 26.47
N ARG A 76 -10.87 -6.64 25.72
CA ARG A 76 -12.14 -7.26 25.30
C ARG A 76 -11.87 -8.36 24.29
N LYS A 77 -12.26 -9.60 24.63
CA LYS A 77 -12.13 -10.75 23.73
C LYS A 77 -12.94 -10.52 22.45
N PRO A 78 -12.39 -10.89 21.29
CA PRO A 78 -13.14 -10.91 20.04
C PRO A 78 -14.38 -11.81 20.19
N VAL A 79 -15.49 -11.39 19.63
CA VAL A 79 -16.68 -12.25 19.51
C VAL A 79 -16.34 -13.37 18.54
N PRO A 80 -16.56 -14.67 18.88
CA PRO A 80 -16.38 -15.75 17.93
C PRO A 80 -17.19 -15.48 16.65
N GLY A 81 -16.52 -15.52 15.50
CA GLY A 81 -17.16 -15.28 14.20
C GLY A 81 -17.80 -16.56 13.66
N LEU A 82 -18.76 -16.40 12.77
CA LEU A 82 -19.32 -17.50 11.96
C LEU A 82 -18.23 -18.17 11.13
N ALA A 83 -18.36 -19.47 10.85
CA ALA A 83 -17.53 -20.15 9.86
C ALA A 83 -17.80 -19.61 8.45
N VAL A 84 -16.86 -19.76 7.51
CA VAL A 84 -16.97 -19.22 6.13
C VAL A 84 -18.25 -19.69 5.44
N GLY A 85 -18.60 -20.97 5.54
CA GLY A 85 -19.84 -21.52 4.99
C GLY A 85 -21.10 -20.89 5.57
N GLU A 86 -21.11 -20.64 6.90
CA GLU A 86 -22.22 -19.96 7.57
C GLU A 86 -22.35 -18.50 7.14
N ARG A 87 -21.20 -17.79 6.93
CA ARG A 87 -21.18 -16.40 6.42
C ARG A 87 -21.76 -16.33 5.01
N LEU A 88 -21.39 -17.28 4.13
CA LEU A 88 -21.91 -17.37 2.78
C LEU A 88 -23.41 -17.65 2.78
N GLY A 89 -23.88 -18.59 3.62
CA GLY A 89 -25.31 -18.88 3.80
C GLY A 89 -26.10 -17.68 4.33
N ALA A 90 -25.56 -16.97 5.34
CA ALA A 90 -26.16 -15.76 5.89
C ALA A 90 -26.26 -14.64 4.84
N LEU A 91 -25.20 -14.46 3.99
CA LEU A 91 -25.24 -13.51 2.89
C LEU A 91 -26.34 -13.85 1.90
N ARG A 92 -26.42 -15.09 1.43
CA ARG A 92 -27.47 -15.56 0.49
C ARG A 92 -28.88 -15.32 1.06
N ALA A 93 -29.09 -15.65 2.33
CA ALA A 93 -30.37 -15.41 3.01
C ALA A 93 -30.71 -13.91 3.10
N ARG A 94 -29.69 -13.06 3.30
CA ARG A 94 -29.85 -11.59 3.31
C ARG A 94 -30.17 -11.03 1.94
N LEU A 95 -29.52 -11.53 0.90
CA LEU A 95 -29.77 -11.16 -0.51
C LEU A 95 -31.17 -11.53 -0.94
N ALA A 96 -31.62 -12.76 -0.67
CA ALA A 96 -32.97 -13.23 -1.00
C ALA A 96 -34.05 -12.32 -0.39
N ARG A 97 -33.90 -11.93 0.89
CA ARG A 97 -34.82 -10.98 1.55
C ARG A 97 -34.82 -9.59 0.92
N ALA A 98 -33.75 -9.20 0.22
CA ALA A 98 -33.64 -7.91 -0.48
C ALA A 98 -34.10 -7.99 -1.96
N GLY A 99 -34.56 -9.16 -2.43
CA GLY A 99 -34.89 -9.39 -3.84
C GLY A 99 -33.67 -9.25 -4.75
N VAL A 100 -32.54 -9.83 -4.33
CA VAL A 100 -31.24 -9.77 -5.03
C VAL A 100 -30.72 -11.20 -5.14
N ASP A 101 -30.34 -11.63 -6.35
CA ASP A 101 -29.95 -13.01 -6.66
C ASP A 101 -28.44 -13.24 -6.59
N GLY A 102 -27.67 -12.15 -6.58
CA GLY A 102 -26.21 -12.21 -6.45
C GLY A 102 -25.64 -10.90 -5.96
N PHE A 103 -24.37 -10.93 -5.51
CA PHE A 103 -23.66 -9.76 -4.98
C PHE A 103 -22.18 -9.78 -5.30
N ILE A 104 -21.62 -8.61 -5.62
CA ILE A 104 -20.21 -8.39 -5.93
C ILE A 104 -19.52 -7.86 -4.67
N VAL A 105 -18.45 -8.55 -4.22
CA VAL A 105 -17.68 -8.22 -3.02
C VAL A 105 -16.22 -7.97 -3.44
N PRO A 106 -15.82 -6.73 -3.73
CA PRO A 106 -14.44 -6.41 -4.06
C PRO A 106 -13.55 -6.31 -2.80
N ARG A 107 -12.26 -6.46 -3.01
CA ARG A 107 -11.23 -6.07 -2.05
C ARG A 107 -10.98 -4.57 -2.19
N ALA A 108 -11.88 -3.78 -1.64
CA ALA A 108 -11.83 -2.33 -1.72
C ALA A 108 -12.54 -1.69 -0.52
N ASP A 109 -12.20 -0.43 -0.27
CA ASP A 109 -12.94 0.51 0.56
C ASP A 109 -13.52 1.66 -0.29
N ALA A 110 -14.10 2.66 0.34
CA ALA A 110 -14.64 3.84 -0.35
C ALA A 110 -13.56 4.73 -1.01
N HIS A 111 -12.30 4.45 -0.77
CA HIS A 111 -11.14 5.14 -1.33
C HIS A 111 -10.44 4.35 -2.43
N GLN A 112 -10.91 3.14 -2.74
CA GLN A 112 -10.29 2.20 -3.69
C GLN A 112 -8.83 1.86 -3.30
N GLY A 113 -8.53 1.86 -2.00
CA GLY A 113 -7.19 1.58 -1.47
C GLY A 113 -6.78 0.11 -1.65
N GLU A 114 -5.50 -0.15 -1.96
CA GLU A 114 -4.94 -1.51 -1.96
C GLU A 114 -4.91 -2.08 -0.54
N TYR A 115 -4.44 -1.29 0.42
CA TYR A 115 -4.53 -1.62 1.85
C TYR A 115 -5.77 -0.96 2.42
N VAL A 116 -6.65 -1.76 3.01
CA VAL A 116 -7.89 -1.28 3.62
C VAL A 116 -7.89 -1.57 5.12
N PRO A 117 -8.52 -0.74 5.94
CA PRO A 117 -8.59 -0.97 7.37
C PRO A 117 -9.36 -2.24 7.71
N ALA A 118 -9.17 -2.77 8.91
CA ALA A 118 -9.80 -4.00 9.38
C ALA A 118 -11.33 -3.99 9.25
N SER A 119 -11.97 -2.82 9.43
CA SER A 119 -13.41 -2.63 9.25
C SER A 119 -13.91 -2.78 7.81
N GLU A 120 -13.01 -2.70 6.82
CA GLU A 120 -13.32 -2.78 5.40
C GLU A 120 -12.89 -4.11 4.75
N GLN A 121 -12.37 -5.06 5.54
CA GLN A 121 -11.88 -6.38 5.09
C GLN A 121 -13.04 -7.35 4.76
N ARG A 122 -14.05 -6.88 4.02
CA ARG A 122 -15.27 -7.66 3.69
C ARG A 122 -14.95 -8.93 2.92
N LEU A 123 -14.06 -8.86 1.94
CA LEU A 123 -13.65 -10.03 1.16
C LEU A 123 -13.01 -11.09 2.04
N ALA A 124 -12.03 -10.69 2.87
CA ALA A 124 -11.35 -11.59 3.79
C ALA A 124 -12.31 -12.20 4.81
N TRP A 125 -13.21 -11.39 5.39
CA TRP A 125 -14.22 -11.89 6.29
C TRP A 125 -15.15 -12.90 5.63
N LEU A 126 -15.59 -12.65 4.39
CA LEU A 126 -16.54 -13.53 3.70
C LEU A 126 -15.90 -14.84 3.22
N THR A 127 -14.65 -14.79 2.72
CA THR A 127 -14.03 -15.90 1.98
C THR A 127 -12.89 -16.60 2.72
N GLY A 128 -12.32 -15.95 3.74
CA GLY A 128 -11.05 -16.36 4.38
C GLY A 128 -9.81 -15.88 3.64
N PHE A 129 -9.91 -15.34 2.42
CA PHE A 129 -8.78 -14.87 1.63
C PHE A 129 -8.20 -13.57 2.16
N THR A 130 -6.91 -13.55 2.51
CA THR A 130 -6.22 -12.43 3.15
C THR A 130 -5.36 -11.58 2.22
N GLY A 131 -5.27 -11.94 0.93
CA GLY A 131 -4.48 -11.19 -0.06
C GLY A 131 -4.94 -9.75 -0.27
N SER A 132 -4.05 -8.87 -0.77
CA SER A 132 -4.34 -7.43 -0.93
C SER A 132 -5.11 -7.09 -2.22
N ALA A 133 -5.31 -8.05 -3.13
CA ALA A 133 -6.09 -7.85 -4.35
C ALA A 133 -6.98 -9.05 -4.64
N GLY A 134 -8.24 -8.80 -4.95
CA GLY A 134 -9.20 -9.85 -5.28
C GLY A 134 -10.65 -9.36 -5.27
N MET A 135 -11.54 -10.24 -5.68
CA MET A 135 -12.99 -9.98 -5.71
C MET A 135 -13.73 -11.30 -5.58
N ALA A 136 -14.83 -11.32 -4.87
CA ALA A 136 -15.79 -12.44 -4.92
C ALA A 136 -17.06 -12.02 -5.64
N VAL A 137 -17.62 -12.94 -6.41
CA VAL A 137 -18.99 -12.86 -6.95
C VAL A 137 -19.78 -14.01 -6.34
N VAL A 138 -20.85 -13.69 -5.63
CA VAL A 138 -21.73 -14.66 -4.98
C VAL A 138 -23.05 -14.69 -5.70
N LEU A 139 -23.47 -15.85 -6.16
CA LEU A 139 -24.79 -16.13 -6.70
C LEU A 139 -25.56 -17.06 -5.76
N LYS A 140 -26.84 -17.26 -6.03
CA LYS A 140 -27.70 -18.16 -5.24
C LYS A 140 -27.09 -19.57 -5.11
N ASP A 141 -26.63 -20.14 -6.23
CA ASP A 141 -26.18 -21.53 -6.29
C ASP A 141 -24.66 -21.68 -6.53
N GLY A 142 -23.92 -20.58 -6.62
CA GLY A 142 -22.47 -20.58 -6.85
C GLY A 142 -21.76 -19.37 -6.26
N ALA A 143 -20.45 -19.51 -6.07
CA ALA A 143 -19.60 -18.39 -5.72
C ALA A 143 -18.21 -18.56 -6.33
N ALA A 144 -17.57 -17.46 -6.70
CA ALA A 144 -16.23 -17.46 -7.25
C ALA A 144 -15.37 -16.38 -6.57
N LEU A 145 -14.11 -16.73 -6.30
CA LEU A 145 -13.07 -15.81 -5.88
C LEU A 145 -12.10 -15.57 -7.04
N PHE A 146 -11.85 -14.32 -7.36
CA PHE A 146 -10.95 -13.89 -8.42
C PHE A 146 -9.70 -13.29 -7.81
N VAL A 147 -8.51 -13.81 -8.19
CA VAL A 147 -7.21 -13.33 -7.74
C VAL A 147 -6.27 -13.18 -8.94
N ASP A 148 -5.25 -12.33 -8.80
CA ASP A 148 -4.19 -12.22 -9.82
C ASP A 148 -3.04 -13.21 -9.57
N GLY A 149 -2.01 -13.20 -10.44
CA GLY A 149 -0.90 -14.14 -10.40
C GLY A 149 -0.13 -14.19 -9.08
N ARG A 150 -0.12 -13.08 -8.33
CA ARG A 150 0.55 -12.97 -7.03
C ARG A 150 -0.07 -13.86 -5.95
N TYR A 151 -1.37 -14.15 -6.07
CA TYR A 151 -2.18 -14.79 -5.03
C TYR A 151 -2.72 -16.17 -5.40
N THR A 152 -2.38 -16.73 -6.55
CA THR A 152 -2.93 -18.01 -7.00
C THR A 152 -2.60 -19.18 -6.07
N LEU A 153 -1.42 -19.21 -5.47
CA LEU A 153 -1.02 -20.23 -4.49
C LEU A 153 -1.68 -19.96 -3.14
N GLN A 154 -1.66 -18.72 -2.65
CA GLN A 154 -2.23 -18.32 -1.37
C GLN A 154 -3.75 -18.61 -1.32
N ALA A 155 -4.50 -18.24 -2.37
CA ALA A 155 -5.93 -18.49 -2.42
C ALA A 155 -6.28 -19.98 -2.30
N ARG A 156 -5.47 -20.88 -2.89
CA ARG A 156 -5.67 -22.33 -2.78
C ARG A 156 -5.42 -22.87 -1.36
N HIS A 157 -4.61 -22.19 -0.57
CA HIS A 157 -4.36 -22.59 0.83
C HIS A 157 -5.38 -22.01 1.80
N GLU A 158 -5.93 -20.83 1.52
CA GLU A 158 -6.78 -20.10 2.46
C GLU A 158 -8.28 -20.30 2.21
N VAL A 159 -8.68 -20.62 0.99
CA VAL A 159 -10.10 -20.64 0.58
C VAL A 159 -10.59 -22.06 0.34
N ASP A 160 -11.71 -22.40 0.95
CA ASP A 160 -12.38 -23.69 0.74
C ASP A 160 -12.93 -23.80 -0.70
N PRO A 161 -12.39 -24.73 -1.52
CA PRO A 161 -12.81 -24.89 -2.92
C PRO A 161 -14.25 -25.43 -3.06
N ALA A 162 -14.82 -26.00 -2.00
CA ALA A 162 -16.22 -26.42 -1.99
C ALA A 162 -17.19 -25.23 -1.90
N LEU A 163 -16.73 -24.10 -1.36
CA LEU A 163 -17.53 -22.88 -1.19
C LEU A 163 -17.30 -21.85 -2.30
N PHE A 164 -16.06 -21.71 -2.77
CA PHE A 164 -15.66 -20.73 -3.78
C PHE A 164 -14.81 -21.35 -4.88
N SER A 165 -15.22 -21.22 -6.13
CA SER A 165 -14.35 -21.54 -7.27
C SER A 165 -13.28 -20.45 -7.42
N ILE A 166 -12.00 -20.84 -7.38
CA ILE A 166 -10.86 -19.89 -7.50
C ILE A 166 -10.59 -19.65 -8.98
N GLN A 167 -10.61 -18.38 -9.40
CA GLN A 167 -10.45 -17.93 -10.78
C GLN A 167 -9.27 -16.95 -10.88
N HIS A 168 -8.58 -16.98 -12.04
CA HIS A 168 -7.54 -15.99 -12.34
C HIS A 168 -8.18 -14.76 -13.01
N VAL A 169 -8.01 -13.57 -12.42
CA VAL A 169 -8.69 -12.33 -12.83
C VAL A 169 -8.42 -11.92 -14.28
N THR A 170 -7.23 -12.25 -14.83
CA THR A 170 -6.88 -11.94 -16.23
C THR A 170 -7.38 -12.99 -17.20
N ARG A 171 -7.30 -14.29 -16.85
CA ARG A 171 -7.71 -15.40 -17.74
C ARG A 171 -9.24 -15.54 -17.79
N ARG A 172 -9.90 -15.28 -16.69
CA ARG A 172 -11.36 -15.31 -16.55
C ARG A 172 -11.83 -14.15 -15.68
N PRO A 173 -11.96 -12.92 -16.26
CA PRO A 173 -12.39 -11.75 -15.52
C PRO A 173 -13.73 -11.94 -14.78
N PRO A 174 -13.93 -11.29 -13.61
CA PRO A 174 -15.17 -11.40 -12.84
C PRO A 174 -16.43 -11.10 -13.67
N SER A 175 -16.38 -10.08 -14.53
CA SER A 175 -17.49 -9.72 -15.43
C SER A 175 -17.78 -10.83 -16.45
N ARG A 176 -16.75 -11.44 -17.05
CA ARG A 176 -16.94 -12.55 -17.99
C ARG A 176 -17.51 -13.80 -17.32
N TRP A 177 -17.04 -14.09 -16.10
CA TRP A 177 -17.62 -15.18 -15.31
C TRP A 177 -19.10 -14.91 -15.00
N LEU A 178 -19.43 -13.66 -14.62
CA LEU A 178 -20.81 -13.26 -14.34
C LEU A 178 -21.71 -13.40 -15.57
N ALA A 179 -21.26 -12.96 -16.76
CA ALA A 179 -22.00 -13.09 -18.01
C ALA A 179 -22.39 -14.53 -18.33
N VAL A 180 -21.53 -15.50 -17.96
CA VAL A 180 -21.78 -16.94 -18.23
C VAL A 180 -22.62 -17.59 -17.13
N ASN A 181 -22.51 -17.17 -15.86
CA ASN A 181 -23.10 -17.91 -14.74
C ASN A 181 -24.32 -17.21 -14.11
N ALA A 182 -24.58 -15.93 -14.41
CA ALA A 182 -25.76 -15.26 -13.88
C ALA A 182 -27.05 -15.84 -14.54
N PRO A 183 -28.07 -16.22 -13.75
CA PRO A 183 -29.34 -16.63 -14.28
C PRO A 183 -30.04 -15.50 -15.08
N ARG A 184 -30.79 -15.83 -16.09
CA ARG A 184 -31.62 -14.84 -16.79
C ARG A 184 -32.61 -14.18 -15.82
N LYS A 185 -32.79 -12.86 -15.98
CA LYS A 185 -33.63 -11.99 -15.12
C LYS A 185 -33.10 -11.85 -13.68
N ALA A 186 -31.93 -12.41 -13.35
CA ALA A 186 -31.35 -12.25 -12.04
C ALA A 186 -31.01 -10.77 -11.75
N VAL A 187 -31.16 -10.37 -10.48
CA VAL A 187 -30.74 -9.06 -9.99
C VAL A 187 -29.42 -9.21 -9.26
N ILE A 188 -28.36 -8.61 -9.80
CA ILE A 188 -27.02 -8.63 -9.22
C ILE A 188 -26.76 -7.33 -8.47
N GLY A 189 -26.61 -7.42 -7.15
CA GLY A 189 -26.36 -6.26 -6.30
C GLY A 189 -24.88 -5.87 -6.26
N TYR A 190 -24.62 -4.58 -6.05
CA TYR A 190 -23.29 -4.07 -5.74
C TYR A 190 -23.38 -2.89 -4.76
N ASP A 191 -22.27 -2.60 -4.08
CA ASP A 191 -22.14 -1.42 -3.24
C ASP A 191 -21.48 -0.30 -4.06
N PRO A 192 -22.18 0.82 -4.32
CA PRO A 192 -21.64 1.92 -5.14
C PRO A 192 -20.46 2.67 -4.51
N TRP A 193 -20.16 2.47 -3.22
CA TRP A 193 -18.96 2.97 -2.57
C TRP A 193 -17.72 2.13 -2.87
N LEU A 194 -17.88 0.87 -3.28
CA LEU A 194 -16.79 -0.10 -3.42
C LEU A 194 -16.40 -0.41 -4.86
N LEU A 195 -17.11 0.12 -5.84
CA LEU A 195 -16.80 -0.02 -7.27
C LEU A 195 -16.62 1.36 -7.92
N THR A 196 -15.73 1.41 -8.90
CA THR A 196 -15.57 2.59 -9.76
C THR A 196 -16.62 2.62 -10.87
N PRO A 197 -16.89 3.76 -11.52
CA PRO A 197 -17.77 3.81 -12.70
C PRO A 197 -17.35 2.83 -13.81
N ARG A 198 -16.04 2.65 -14.01
CA ARG A 198 -15.50 1.69 -15.00
C ARG A 198 -15.80 0.24 -14.64
N ASP A 199 -15.76 -0.11 -13.36
CA ASP A 199 -16.12 -1.45 -12.91
C ASP A 199 -17.61 -1.70 -13.07
N VAL A 200 -18.43 -0.73 -12.69
CA VAL A 200 -19.88 -0.80 -12.83
C VAL A 200 -20.26 -0.97 -14.29
N ALA A 201 -19.68 -0.18 -15.21
CA ALA A 201 -19.95 -0.33 -16.65
C ALA A 201 -19.61 -1.74 -17.18
N ARG A 202 -18.48 -2.33 -16.72
CA ARG A 202 -18.09 -3.70 -17.10
C ARG A 202 -19.07 -4.76 -16.58
N PHE A 203 -19.54 -4.61 -15.34
CA PHE A 203 -20.51 -5.53 -14.75
C PHE A 203 -21.90 -5.36 -15.32
N ASP A 204 -22.30 -4.12 -15.65
CA ASP A 204 -23.56 -3.84 -16.30
C ASP A 204 -23.64 -4.51 -17.68
N ALA A 205 -22.60 -4.33 -18.50
CA ALA A 205 -22.48 -5.01 -19.80
C ALA A 205 -22.55 -6.54 -19.65
N ALA A 206 -21.90 -7.11 -18.64
CA ALA A 206 -21.95 -8.54 -18.36
C ALA A 206 -23.36 -9.01 -17.93
N CYS A 207 -24.07 -8.22 -17.14
CA CYS A 207 -25.45 -8.49 -16.76
C CYS A 207 -26.37 -8.44 -17.99
N VAL A 208 -26.21 -7.45 -18.86
CA VAL A 208 -26.98 -7.36 -20.13
C VAL A 208 -26.73 -8.60 -20.99
N GLU A 209 -25.49 -9.04 -21.16
CA GLU A 209 -25.13 -10.26 -21.90
C GLU A 209 -25.82 -11.51 -21.31
N ALA A 210 -25.91 -11.61 -19.98
CA ALA A 210 -26.58 -12.72 -19.30
C ALA A 210 -28.13 -12.62 -19.33
N GLY A 211 -28.67 -11.48 -19.73
CA GLY A 211 -30.10 -11.18 -19.57
C GLY A 211 -30.51 -10.94 -18.10
N ALA A 212 -29.58 -10.46 -17.30
CA ALA A 212 -29.71 -10.08 -15.88
C ALA A 212 -29.69 -8.56 -15.73
N HIS A 213 -29.80 -8.06 -14.49
CA HIS A 213 -29.81 -6.64 -14.15
C HIS A 213 -28.81 -6.33 -13.04
N LEU A 214 -28.04 -5.24 -13.19
CA LEU A 214 -27.15 -4.74 -12.16
C LEU A 214 -27.86 -3.70 -11.28
N LYS A 215 -27.79 -3.82 -9.93
CA LYS A 215 -28.53 -2.97 -9.00
C LYS A 215 -27.62 -2.43 -7.88
N PRO A 216 -27.51 -1.09 -7.74
CA PRO A 216 -26.82 -0.48 -6.60
C PRO A 216 -27.63 -0.67 -5.31
N LEU A 217 -26.99 -1.07 -4.24
CA LEU A 217 -27.62 -1.22 -2.94
C LEU A 217 -27.27 -0.05 -2.01
N ALA A 218 -28.27 0.44 -1.28
CA ALA A 218 -28.08 1.54 -0.32
C ALA A 218 -27.25 1.18 0.92
N ARG A 219 -27.22 -0.12 1.25
CA ARG A 219 -26.44 -0.68 2.35
C ARG A 219 -25.76 -1.96 1.90
N ASN A 220 -24.49 -2.12 2.28
CA ASN A 220 -23.75 -3.34 1.99
C ASN A 220 -24.35 -4.52 2.78
N PRO A 221 -24.79 -5.60 2.14
CA PRO A 221 -25.38 -6.74 2.81
C PRO A 221 -24.39 -7.49 3.70
N VAL A 222 -23.09 -7.50 3.38
CA VAL A 222 -22.04 -8.09 4.23
C VAL A 222 -21.97 -7.36 5.57
N ASP A 223 -22.03 -6.02 5.57
CA ASP A 223 -21.99 -5.23 6.81
C ASP A 223 -23.15 -5.53 7.76
N THR A 224 -24.29 -5.96 7.24
CA THR A 224 -25.48 -6.27 8.05
C THR A 224 -25.42 -7.61 8.74
N ILE A 225 -24.54 -8.51 8.30
CA ILE A 225 -24.37 -9.87 8.83
C ILE A 225 -23.04 -10.04 9.54
N TRP A 226 -22.11 -9.10 9.41
CA TRP A 226 -20.79 -9.16 10.03
C TRP A 226 -20.87 -8.80 11.51
N SER A 227 -21.17 -9.79 12.36
CA SER A 227 -21.08 -9.65 13.81
C SER A 227 -19.62 -9.45 14.23
N GLY A 228 -19.39 -8.49 15.13
CA GLY A 228 -18.03 -8.20 15.59
C GLY A 228 -17.16 -7.41 14.59
N ARG A 229 -17.75 -6.81 13.55
CA ARG A 229 -17.03 -5.93 12.64
C ARG A 229 -16.23 -4.88 13.41
N PRO A 230 -14.93 -4.71 13.14
CA PRO A 230 -14.13 -3.68 13.78
C PRO A 230 -14.73 -2.29 13.57
N ALA A 231 -14.47 -1.38 14.50
CA ALA A 231 -14.82 0.02 14.31
C ALA A 231 -13.97 0.64 13.17
N PRO A 232 -14.43 1.71 12.50
CA PRO A 232 -13.57 2.51 11.64
C PRO A 232 -12.34 3.01 12.39
N PRO A 233 -11.14 3.03 11.78
CA PRO A 233 -9.91 3.42 12.44
C PRO A 233 -9.91 4.91 12.79
N LEU A 234 -9.30 5.25 13.91
CA LEU A 234 -9.05 6.63 14.33
C LEU A 234 -7.59 6.75 14.79
N ALA A 235 -6.70 7.03 13.85
CA ALA A 235 -5.34 7.40 14.15
C ALA A 235 -5.16 8.93 14.17
N PRO A 236 -4.23 9.49 14.97
CA PRO A 236 -3.99 10.92 15.00
C PRO A 236 -3.50 11.43 13.65
N VAL A 237 -4.11 12.50 13.18
CA VAL A 237 -3.66 13.24 11.99
C VAL A 237 -2.66 14.29 12.43
N VAL A 238 -1.46 14.26 11.84
CA VAL A 238 -0.33 15.11 12.20
C VAL A 238 0.22 15.86 10.97
N PRO A 239 0.81 17.07 11.16
CA PRO A 239 1.43 17.80 10.06
C PRO A 239 2.75 17.15 9.63
N LEU A 240 3.03 17.17 8.32
CA LEU A 240 4.36 16.94 7.77
C LEU A 240 5.08 18.29 7.63
N ALA A 241 6.22 18.43 8.29
CA ALA A 241 6.98 19.67 8.27
C ALA A 241 7.48 20.02 6.85
N LEU A 242 7.52 21.32 6.53
CA LEU A 242 7.93 21.83 5.23
C LEU A 242 9.35 21.36 4.81
N ARG A 243 10.25 21.20 5.79
CA ARG A 243 11.62 20.66 5.55
C ARG A 243 11.62 19.23 4.95
N TYR A 244 10.52 18.50 5.06
CA TYR A 244 10.33 17.18 4.42
C TYR A 244 9.47 17.29 3.17
N ALA A 245 8.41 18.12 3.18
CA ALA A 245 7.48 18.24 2.07
C ALA A 245 8.02 19.07 0.89
N GLY A 246 8.94 20.02 1.14
CA GLY A 246 9.58 20.88 0.15
C GLY A 246 8.68 21.94 -0.48
N GLU A 247 7.35 21.75 -0.47
CA GLU A 247 6.35 22.70 -0.98
C GLU A 247 5.24 22.85 0.07
N SER A 248 4.81 24.10 0.33
CA SER A 248 3.72 24.35 1.29
C SER A 248 2.37 23.86 0.76
N ALA A 249 1.49 23.45 1.66
CA ALA A 249 0.12 23.07 1.31
C ALA A 249 -0.62 24.23 0.61
N THR A 250 -0.34 25.47 0.99
CA THR A 250 -0.92 26.67 0.33
C THR A 250 -0.47 26.77 -1.13
N ALA A 251 0.83 26.61 -1.42
CA ALA A 251 1.35 26.65 -2.79
C ALA A 251 0.76 25.52 -3.65
N LYS A 252 0.68 24.30 -3.12
CA LYS A 252 0.06 23.15 -3.81
C LYS A 252 -1.39 23.43 -4.18
N ARG A 253 -2.19 23.91 -3.21
CA ARG A 253 -3.61 24.23 -3.43
C ARG A 253 -3.80 25.35 -4.44
N ALA A 254 -3.02 26.43 -4.35
CA ALA A 254 -3.11 27.55 -5.30
C ALA A 254 -2.78 27.09 -6.73
N ARG A 255 -1.69 26.32 -6.90
CA ARG A 255 -1.27 25.80 -8.20
C ARG A 255 -2.33 24.88 -8.82
N LEU A 256 -2.89 23.95 -8.04
CA LEU A 256 -3.91 23.05 -8.56
C LEU A 256 -5.26 23.72 -8.76
N GLY A 257 -5.63 24.70 -7.92
CA GLY A 257 -6.79 25.54 -8.15
C GLY A 257 -6.70 26.33 -9.46
N ALA A 258 -5.53 26.86 -9.79
CA ALA A 258 -5.29 27.52 -11.08
C ALA A 258 -5.44 26.57 -12.28
N VAL A 259 -5.01 25.30 -12.15
CA VAL A 259 -5.23 24.27 -13.19
C VAL A 259 -6.73 24.02 -13.38
N LEU A 260 -7.50 23.86 -12.29
CA LEU A 260 -8.96 23.70 -12.39
C LEU A 260 -9.63 24.91 -13.05
N ALA A 261 -9.18 26.13 -12.71
CA ALA A 261 -9.70 27.36 -13.31
C ALA A 261 -9.41 27.43 -14.82
N ALA A 262 -8.19 27.08 -15.24
CA ALA A 262 -7.80 27.03 -16.65
C ALA A 262 -8.59 25.99 -17.45
N ASP A 263 -8.99 24.91 -16.81
CA ASP A 263 -9.78 23.81 -17.38
C ASP A 263 -11.30 24.06 -17.30
N ASP A 264 -11.71 25.25 -16.85
CA ASP A 264 -13.11 25.62 -16.62
C ASP A 264 -13.85 24.62 -15.71
N VAL A 265 -13.23 24.24 -14.61
CA VAL A 265 -13.77 23.35 -13.58
C VAL A 265 -13.92 24.12 -12.28
N ASP A 266 -15.09 24.04 -11.65
CA ASP A 266 -15.35 24.73 -10.38
C ASP A 266 -14.68 24.06 -9.18
N ALA A 267 -14.64 22.72 -9.20
CA ALA A 267 -14.04 21.94 -8.11
C ALA A 267 -13.63 20.53 -8.56
N ALA A 268 -12.68 19.92 -7.84
CA ALA A 268 -12.31 18.50 -7.99
C ALA A 268 -12.68 17.72 -6.72
N VAL A 269 -13.32 16.57 -6.86
CA VAL A 269 -13.52 15.61 -5.77
C VAL A 269 -12.29 14.71 -5.66
N LEU A 270 -11.62 14.78 -4.52
CA LEU A 270 -10.47 13.94 -4.20
C LEU A 270 -10.92 12.81 -3.28
N THR A 271 -10.73 11.58 -3.70
CA THR A 271 -11.11 10.37 -2.97
C THR A 271 -9.92 9.55 -2.53
N ALA A 272 -8.74 9.78 -3.11
CA ALA A 272 -7.50 9.11 -2.79
C ALA A 272 -6.85 9.72 -1.53
N PRO A 273 -6.69 8.97 -0.42
CA PRO A 273 -6.16 9.52 0.83
C PRO A 273 -4.72 10.03 0.72
N ASP A 274 -3.90 9.43 -0.14
CA ASP A 274 -2.53 9.84 -0.40
C ASP A 274 -2.45 11.18 -1.14
N SER A 275 -3.37 11.45 -2.08
CA SER A 275 -3.53 12.76 -2.73
C SER A 275 -3.92 13.84 -1.73
N ILE A 276 -4.88 13.54 -0.85
CA ILE A 276 -5.32 14.45 0.21
C ILE A 276 -4.19 14.73 1.20
N ALA A 277 -3.48 13.69 1.64
CA ALA A 277 -2.34 13.80 2.55
C ALA A 277 -1.21 14.64 1.94
N TRP A 278 -0.92 14.45 0.64
CA TRP A 278 0.08 15.24 -0.08
C TRP A 278 -0.36 16.70 -0.25
N LEU A 279 -1.60 16.94 -0.67
CA LEU A 279 -2.14 18.29 -0.90
C LEU A 279 -2.13 19.16 0.37
N THR A 280 -2.43 18.54 1.52
CA THR A 280 -2.57 19.21 2.81
C THR A 280 -1.30 19.16 3.67
N ASN A 281 -0.26 18.46 3.22
CA ASN A 281 0.91 18.13 4.03
C ASN A 281 0.55 17.50 5.39
N LEU A 282 -0.45 16.63 5.40
CA LEU A 282 -0.86 15.87 6.58
C LEU A 282 -0.45 14.39 6.44
N ARG A 283 -0.27 13.73 7.57
CA ARG A 283 -0.09 12.28 7.65
C ARG A 283 -1.01 11.72 8.73
N GLY A 284 -1.32 10.44 8.63
CA GLY A 284 -2.16 9.71 9.59
C GLY A 284 -1.67 8.27 9.73
N GLY A 285 -2.48 7.42 10.33
CA GLY A 285 -2.17 6.01 10.55
C GLY A 285 -3.43 5.14 10.50
N ASP A 286 -4.43 5.53 9.71
CA ASP A 286 -5.68 4.76 9.62
C ASP A 286 -5.52 3.45 8.84
N VAL A 287 -4.46 3.33 8.04
CA VAL A 287 -4.16 2.16 7.21
C VAL A 287 -2.81 1.59 7.59
N GLU A 288 -2.73 0.27 7.72
CA GLU A 288 -1.49 -0.44 8.06
C GLU A 288 -0.38 -0.10 7.05
N ASN A 289 0.82 0.17 7.55
CA ASN A 289 2.02 0.48 6.77
C ASN A 289 1.94 1.74 5.88
N SER A 290 0.80 2.41 5.85
CA SER A 290 0.59 3.62 5.04
C SER A 290 0.27 4.82 5.94
N PRO A 291 1.06 5.90 5.90
CA PRO A 291 0.87 7.05 6.79
C PRO A 291 -0.30 7.95 6.33
N LEU A 292 -1.48 7.36 6.15
CA LEU A 292 -2.65 7.99 5.54
C LEU A 292 -3.76 8.27 6.55
N PRO A 293 -4.31 9.50 6.54
CA PRO A 293 -5.59 9.80 7.16
C PRO A 293 -6.72 9.55 6.15
N LEU A 294 -7.63 8.62 6.42
CA LEU A 294 -8.79 8.38 5.56
C LEU A 294 -9.78 9.55 5.60
N GLY A 295 -10.25 9.94 4.43
CA GLY A 295 -11.19 11.03 4.25
C GLY A 295 -11.34 11.41 2.77
N PHE A 296 -12.20 12.38 2.51
CA PHE A 296 -12.43 12.94 1.18
C PHE A 296 -12.10 14.43 1.19
N ALA A 297 -11.86 15.00 0.02
CA ALA A 297 -11.72 16.45 -0.10
C ALA A 297 -12.38 16.98 -1.37
N LEU A 298 -12.79 18.23 -1.30
CA LEU A 298 -13.25 19.02 -2.43
C LEU A 298 -12.28 20.20 -2.58
N LEU A 299 -11.48 20.20 -3.65
CA LEU A 299 -10.58 21.29 -4.00
C LEU A 299 -11.33 22.24 -4.97
N ALA A 300 -11.54 23.49 -4.57
CA ALA A 300 -12.15 24.49 -5.40
C ALA A 300 -11.12 25.20 -6.30
N ARG A 301 -11.59 25.80 -7.41
CA ARG A 301 -10.76 26.55 -8.37
C ARG A 301 -10.02 27.76 -7.76
N ASP A 302 -10.47 28.27 -6.61
CA ASP A 302 -9.81 29.34 -5.85
C ASP A 302 -8.77 28.80 -4.83
N GLY A 303 -8.48 27.50 -4.83
CA GLY A 303 -7.55 26.85 -3.94
C GLY A 303 -8.08 26.57 -2.53
N LYS A 304 -9.33 26.91 -2.22
CA LYS A 304 -9.96 26.48 -0.96
C LYS A 304 -10.27 24.99 -0.97
N VAL A 305 -10.24 24.38 0.19
CA VAL A 305 -10.53 22.94 0.36
C VAL A 305 -11.59 22.73 1.42
N GLN A 306 -12.58 21.90 1.12
CA GLN A 306 -13.42 21.28 2.13
C GLN A 306 -12.88 19.87 2.37
N LEU A 307 -12.44 19.59 3.59
CA LEU A 307 -11.83 18.33 4.01
C LEU A 307 -12.83 17.55 4.85
N PHE A 308 -13.25 16.39 4.36
CA PHE A 308 -14.24 15.52 5.00
C PHE A 308 -13.54 14.34 5.68
N MET A 309 -13.41 14.40 6.98
CA MET A 309 -12.88 13.31 7.81
C MET A 309 -13.39 13.42 9.23
N ASP A 310 -13.27 12.34 9.99
CA ASP A 310 -13.67 12.37 11.40
C ASP A 310 -12.88 13.46 12.15
N PRO A 311 -13.55 14.50 12.67
CA PRO A 311 -12.86 15.63 13.30
C PRO A 311 -12.13 15.25 14.60
N ARG A 312 -12.46 14.10 15.20
CA ARG A 312 -11.80 13.60 16.43
C ARG A 312 -10.34 13.27 16.20
N LYS A 313 -9.97 12.78 15.01
CA LYS A 313 -8.58 12.41 14.71
C LYS A 313 -7.68 13.59 14.33
N VAL A 314 -8.24 14.75 13.97
CA VAL A 314 -7.45 15.91 13.55
C VAL A 314 -6.89 16.64 14.77
N THR A 315 -5.57 16.55 15.00
CA THR A 315 -4.89 17.18 16.13
C THR A 315 -4.89 18.70 16.06
N THR A 316 -4.63 19.39 17.16
CA THR A 316 -4.51 20.87 17.19
C THR A 316 -3.41 21.35 16.22
N ALA A 317 -2.27 20.64 16.17
CA ALA A 317 -1.18 20.94 15.24
C ALA A 317 -1.63 20.78 13.76
N ALA A 318 -2.38 19.74 13.45
CA ALA A 318 -2.92 19.53 12.11
C ALA A 318 -3.94 20.63 11.72
N LYS A 319 -4.80 21.05 12.65
CA LYS A 319 -5.73 22.16 12.42
C LYS A 319 -5.00 23.47 12.13
N ALA A 320 -3.94 23.76 12.87
CA ALA A 320 -3.09 24.94 12.64
C ALA A 320 -2.43 24.90 11.25
N GLN A 321 -1.95 23.72 10.81
CA GLN A 321 -1.36 23.51 9.49
C GLN A 321 -2.36 23.76 8.35
N LEU A 322 -3.62 23.36 8.52
CA LEU A 322 -4.67 23.52 7.51
C LEU A 322 -4.99 25.00 7.24
N GLY A 323 -4.99 25.84 8.28
CA GLY A 323 -5.29 27.26 8.18
C GLY A 323 -6.74 27.57 7.76
N ALA A 324 -7.02 28.83 7.49
CA ALA A 324 -8.38 29.31 7.17
C ALA A 324 -8.91 28.86 5.79
N ALA A 325 -8.02 28.51 4.87
CA ALA A 325 -8.43 28.09 3.52
C ALA A 325 -8.90 26.62 3.45
N VAL A 326 -8.83 25.88 4.55
CA VAL A 326 -9.31 24.49 4.62
C VAL A 326 -10.41 24.37 5.68
N THR A 327 -11.61 24.06 5.23
CA THR A 327 -12.76 23.83 6.13
C THR A 327 -12.86 22.34 6.45
N LEU A 328 -12.64 21.96 7.70
CA LEU A 328 -12.84 20.60 8.19
C LEU A 328 -14.33 20.32 8.40
N ARG A 329 -14.83 19.23 7.84
CA ARG A 329 -16.21 18.74 7.98
C ARG A 329 -16.23 17.28 8.37
N ASP A 330 -17.32 16.85 9.00
CA ASP A 330 -17.62 15.43 9.17
C ASP A 330 -17.82 14.75 7.80
N VAL A 331 -17.47 13.46 7.68
CA VAL A 331 -17.63 12.69 6.44
C VAL A 331 -19.07 12.67 5.95
N ALA A 332 -20.05 12.66 6.86
CA ALA A 332 -21.47 12.71 6.54
C ALA A 332 -21.88 13.96 5.75
N ALA A 333 -21.12 15.05 5.84
CA ALA A 333 -21.38 16.28 5.09
C ALA A 333 -20.98 16.19 3.60
N LEU A 334 -20.26 15.18 3.16
CA LEU A 334 -19.84 15.04 1.75
C LEU A 334 -21.07 15.04 0.81
N GLY A 335 -22.06 14.19 1.08
CA GLY A 335 -23.24 14.08 0.26
C GLY A 335 -24.00 15.42 0.10
N PRO A 336 -24.42 16.06 1.18
CA PRO A 336 -25.05 17.39 1.11
C PRO A 336 -24.24 18.45 0.36
N VAL A 337 -22.90 18.42 0.47
CA VAL A 337 -22.06 19.37 -0.27
C VAL A 337 -22.05 19.07 -1.77
N LEU A 338 -22.02 17.82 -2.18
CA LEU A 338 -22.15 17.43 -3.59
C LEU A 338 -23.52 17.82 -4.16
N ASP A 339 -24.60 17.68 -3.38
CA ASP A 339 -25.94 18.12 -3.78
C ASP A 339 -25.99 19.65 -4.04
N VAL A 340 -25.35 20.44 -3.19
CA VAL A 340 -25.27 21.90 -3.37
C VAL A 340 -24.49 22.27 -4.63
N LEU A 341 -23.44 21.53 -4.98
CA LEU A 341 -22.70 21.77 -6.23
C LEU A 341 -23.60 21.48 -7.45
N GLY A 342 -24.34 20.37 -7.41
CA GLY A 342 -25.28 20.02 -8.46
C GLY A 342 -26.40 21.03 -8.63
N ALA A 343 -27.07 21.41 -7.54
CA ALA A 343 -28.14 22.40 -7.54
C ALA A 343 -27.71 23.79 -8.10
N LYS A 344 -26.40 24.06 -8.05
CA LYS A 344 -25.79 25.28 -8.65
C LYS A 344 -25.27 25.06 -10.08
N GLY A 345 -25.50 23.89 -10.68
CA GLY A 345 -25.00 23.52 -12.01
C GLY A 345 -23.47 23.57 -12.15
N ARG A 346 -22.75 23.32 -11.05
CA ARG A 346 -21.27 23.39 -11.03
C ARG A 346 -20.65 22.30 -11.85
N ARG A 347 -19.51 22.60 -12.50
CA ARG A 347 -18.69 21.65 -13.23
C ARG A 347 -17.64 21.04 -12.30
N VAL A 348 -17.71 19.72 -12.08
CA VAL A 348 -16.92 19.01 -11.08
C VAL A 348 -16.03 17.97 -11.73
N LEU A 349 -14.72 18.03 -11.49
CA LEU A 349 -13.76 16.99 -11.88
C LEU A 349 -13.86 15.81 -10.92
N ALA A 350 -14.02 14.60 -11.45
CA ALA A 350 -13.92 13.35 -10.70
C ALA A 350 -13.15 12.31 -11.51
N ASP A 351 -12.31 11.53 -10.85
CA ASP A 351 -11.49 10.50 -11.48
C ASP A 351 -12.27 9.17 -11.56
N PRO A 352 -12.66 8.70 -12.76
CA PRO A 352 -13.43 7.46 -12.91
C PRO A 352 -12.61 6.19 -12.64
N ALA A 353 -11.29 6.29 -12.40
CA ALA A 353 -10.42 5.17 -12.06
C ALA A 353 -10.25 4.97 -10.55
N THR A 354 -10.45 6.02 -9.75
CA THR A 354 -10.18 5.99 -8.30
C THR A 354 -11.35 6.44 -7.44
N ALA A 355 -12.30 7.20 -7.98
CA ALA A 355 -13.47 7.62 -7.22
C ALA A 355 -14.58 6.56 -7.28
N PRO A 356 -15.28 6.32 -6.14
CA PRO A 356 -16.41 5.40 -6.11
C PRO A 356 -17.57 5.90 -6.98
N GLU A 357 -18.29 4.99 -7.57
CA GLU A 357 -19.47 5.25 -8.42
C GLU A 357 -20.54 6.08 -7.67
N TRP A 358 -20.61 5.94 -6.37
CA TRP A 358 -21.50 6.73 -5.51
C TRP A 358 -21.33 8.24 -5.69
N VAL A 359 -20.10 8.72 -5.86
CA VAL A 359 -19.80 10.16 -6.07
C VAL A 359 -20.41 10.61 -7.40
N PHE A 360 -20.21 9.86 -8.48
CA PHE A 360 -20.74 10.17 -9.81
C PHE A 360 -22.27 10.18 -9.81
N ARG A 361 -22.89 9.13 -9.27
CA ARG A 361 -24.35 9.06 -9.15
C ARG A 361 -24.93 10.22 -8.35
N ARG A 362 -24.27 10.63 -7.26
CA ARG A 362 -24.73 11.73 -6.42
C ARG A 362 -24.68 13.04 -7.15
N LEU A 363 -23.56 13.36 -7.81
CA LEU A 363 -23.36 14.57 -8.59
C LEU A 363 -24.36 14.66 -9.76
N LEU A 364 -24.53 13.58 -10.54
CA LEU A 364 -25.47 13.52 -11.65
C LEU A 364 -26.91 13.74 -11.20
N ARG A 365 -27.34 13.06 -10.14
CA ARG A 365 -28.70 13.22 -9.59
C ARG A 365 -28.97 14.65 -9.09
N ALA A 366 -27.95 15.32 -8.59
CA ALA A 366 -28.06 16.69 -8.13
C ALA A 366 -27.99 17.73 -9.26
N GLY A 367 -27.66 17.34 -10.50
CA GLY A 367 -27.60 18.22 -11.67
C GLY A 367 -26.21 18.85 -11.92
N ALA A 368 -25.12 18.29 -11.36
CA ALA A 368 -23.78 18.77 -11.65
C ALA A 368 -23.31 18.34 -13.05
N GLY A 369 -22.54 19.22 -13.72
CA GLY A 369 -21.74 18.82 -14.87
C GLY A 369 -20.49 18.07 -14.40
N ILE A 370 -20.29 16.81 -14.83
CA ILE A 370 -19.09 16.05 -14.48
C ILE A 370 -18.07 16.12 -15.60
N LYS A 371 -16.84 16.55 -15.26
CA LYS A 371 -15.66 16.36 -16.09
C LYS A 371 -14.95 15.11 -15.59
N GLU A 372 -14.97 14.04 -16.36
CA GLU A 372 -14.13 12.88 -16.07
C GLU A 372 -12.66 13.18 -16.38
N GLY A 373 -11.77 12.85 -15.45
CA GLY A 373 -10.34 13.06 -15.60
C GLY A 373 -9.58 12.58 -14.38
N ALA A 374 -8.26 12.46 -14.53
CA ALA A 374 -7.39 12.01 -13.45
C ALA A 374 -7.41 12.97 -12.25
N ASP A 375 -7.23 12.45 -11.04
CA ASP A 375 -7.01 13.23 -9.82
C ASP A 375 -5.88 14.25 -10.05
N PRO A 376 -6.12 15.56 -9.90
CA PRO A 376 -5.15 16.60 -10.23
C PRO A 376 -3.90 16.58 -9.34
N CYS A 377 -3.93 15.88 -8.20
CA CYS A 377 -2.77 15.68 -7.33
C CYS A 377 -1.84 14.57 -7.82
N GLN A 378 -2.35 13.60 -8.56
CA GLN A 378 -1.67 12.33 -8.83
C GLN A 378 -0.32 12.52 -9.55
N LEU A 379 -0.30 13.24 -10.65
CA LEU A 379 0.94 13.46 -11.40
C LEU A 379 1.93 14.41 -10.71
N PRO A 380 1.53 15.55 -10.13
CA PRO A 380 2.41 16.40 -9.35
C PRO A 380 3.02 15.71 -8.12
N LYS A 381 2.26 14.85 -7.44
CA LYS A 381 2.72 14.03 -6.31
C LYS A 381 3.74 12.99 -6.74
N ALA A 382 3.55 12.39 -7.91
CA ALA A 382 4.46 11.39 -8.46
C ALA A 382 5.84 11.98 -8.82
N CYS A 383 5.89 13.24 -9.30
CA CYS A 383 7.13 13.95 -9.63
C CYS A 383 7.70 14.65 -8.38
N LYS A 384 8.55 13.96 -7.64
CA LYS A 384 9.12 14.42 -6.38
C LYS A 384 9.95 15.68 -6.57
N ASN A 385 9.76 16.67 -5.71
CA ASN A 385 10.57 17.89 -5.71
C ASN A 385 11.98 17.62 -5.16
N ARG A 386 12.87 18.63 -5.19
CA ARG A 386 14.27 18.48 -4.78
C ARG A 386 14.42 18.07 -3.32
N VAL A 387 13.55 18.55 -2.44
CA VAL A 387 13.58 18.24 -0.99
C VAL A 387 13.12 16.81 -0.77
N GLU A 388 12.03 16.40 -1.39
CA GLU A 388 11.52 15.03 -1.32
C GLU A 388 12.56 14.03 -1.86
N LEU A 389 13.20 14.29 -3.01
CA LEU A 389 14.26 13.43 -3.54
C LEU A 389 15.49 13.35 -2.63
N ALA A 390 15.89 14.49 -2.02
CA ALA A 390 17.00 14.49 -1.06
C ALA A 390 16.67 13.66 0.19
N GLY A 391 15.43 13.78 0.68
CA GLY A 391 14.91 12.96 1.78
C GLY A 391 14.90 11.48 1.45
N ILE A 392 14.38 11.10 0.27
CA ILE A 392 14.36 9.71 -0.20
C ILE A 392 15.77 9.13 -0.27
N ARG A 393 16.76 9.87 -0.82
CA ARG A 393 18.17 9.44 -0.82
C ARG A 393 18.71 9.22 0.59
N ALA A 394 18.40 10.13 1.52
CA ALA A 394 18.82 10.00 2.91
C ALA A 394 18.15 8.80 3.61
N ALA A 395 16.87 8.55 3.36
CA ALA A 395 16.15 7.37 3.84
C ALA A 395 16.82 6.08 3.35
N HIS A 396 17.13 5.99 2.06
CA HIS A 396 17.80 4.81 1.48
C HIS A 396 19.20 4.58 2.00
N LEU A 397 19.93 5.63 2.39
CA LEU A 397 21.25 5.48 3.07
C LEU A 397 21.12 4.89 4.48
N ARG A 398 20.08 5.25 5.22
CA ARG A 398 19.81 4.67 6.55
C ARG A 398 19.33 3.24 6.44
N ASP A 399 18.34 3.01 5.58
CA ASP A 399 17.74 1.70 5.32
C ASP A 399 18.76 0.70 4.79
N GLY A 400 19.58 1.12 3.81
CA GLY A 400 20.64 0.29 3.25
C GLY A 400 21.72 -0.10 4.25
N ALA A 401 22.03 0.76 5.23
CA ALA A 401 22.94 0.42 6.32
C ALA A 401 22.32 -0.65 7.24
N ALA A 402 21.04 -0.49 7.62
CA ALA A 402 20.32 -1.46 8.44
C ALA A 402 20.21 -2.83 7.72
N LEU A 403 19.82 -2.83 6.44
CA LEU A 403 19.72 -4.03 5.64
C LEU A 403 21.08 -4.70 5.42
N THR A 404 22.15 -3.93 5.15
CA THR A 404 23.49 -4.51 4.95
C THR A 404 23.99 -5.16 6.25
N GLY A 405 23.78 -4.51 7.40
CA GLY A 405 24.08 -5.10 8.71
C GLY A 405 23.27 -6.35 9.00
N PHE A 406 21.99 -6.36 8.62
CA PHE A 406 21.14 -7.54 8.71
C PHE A 406 21.65 -8.69 7.82
N LEU A 407 21.99 -8.43 6.56
CA LEU A 407 22.51 -9.47 5.65
C LEU A 407 23.81 -10.09 6.16
N ALA A 408 24.69 -9.29 6.79
CA ALA A 408 25.88 -9.80 7.44
C ALA A 408 25.56 -10.71 8.65
N TRP A 409 24.60 -10.32 9.47
CA TRP A 409 24.09 -11.12 10.57
C TRP A 409 23.41 -12.42 10.08
N LEU A 410 22.57 -12.32 9.05
CA LEU A 410 21.86 -13.45 8.44
C LEU A 410 22.87 -14.51 7.92
N ALA A 411 23.90 -14.07 7.18
CA ALA A 411 24.92 -14.95 6.63
C ALA A 411 25.67 -15.75 7.70
N ARG A 412 25.80 -15.19 8.91
CA ARG A 412 26.42 -15.85 10.06
C ARG A 412 25.46 -16.78 10.83
N THR A 413 24.21 -16.34 10.98
CA THR A 413 23.23 -16.96 11.91
C THR A 413 22.40 -18.04 11.23
N ALA A 414 21.94 -17.83 9.99
CA ALA A 414 21.04 -18.73 9.30
C ALA A 414 21.61 -20.15 9.08
N PRO A 415 22.93 -20.34 8.80
CA PRO A 415 23.48 -21.69 8.63
C PRO A 415 23.38 -22.58 9.86
N ALA A 416 23.10 -22.06 11.05
CA ALA A 416 22.84 -22.89 12.24
C ALA A 416 21.49 -23.62 12.17
N GLY A 417 20.56 -23.23 11.26
CA GLY A 417 19.27 -23.88 11.04
C GLY A 417 18.24 -23.66 12.16
N LYS A 418 18.48 -22.67 13.02
CA LYS A 418 17.57 -22.33 14.14
C LYS A 418 16.72 -21.09 13.84
N LEU A 419 17.15 -20.23 12.91
CA LEU A 419 16.47 -19.00 12.54
C LEU A 419 15.20 -19.29 11.75
N THR A 420 14.10 -18.64 12.11
CA THR A 420 12.81 -18.72 11.39
C THR A 420 12.57 -17.50 10.51
N GLU A 421 11.57 -17.59 9.63
CA GLU A 421 11.16 -16.50 8.73
C GLU A 421 10.69 -15.27 9.52
N MET A 422 9.87 -15.47 10.56
CA MET A 422 9.40 -14.37 11.43
C MET A 422 10.57 -13.72 12.18
N ALA A 423 11.43 -14.53 12.82
CA ALA A 423 12.57 -14.02 13.57
C ALA A 423 13.56 -13.24 12.67
N ALA A 424 13.68 -13.62 11.40
CA ALA A 424 14.50 -12.88 10.45
C ALA A 424 13.84 -11.51 10.07
N ALA A 425 12.53 -11.49 9.89
CA ALA A 425 11.79 -10.25 9.62
C ALA A 425 11.85 -9.28 10.82
N ASP A 426 11.64 -9.78 12.03
CA ASP A 426 11.67 -9.00 13.28
C ASP A 426 13.07 -8.39 13.53
N GLU A 427 14.15 -9.12 13.25
CA GLU A 427 15.50 -8.62 13.38
C GLU A 427 15.77 -7.47 12.43
N LEU A 428 15.30 -7.55 11.16
CA LEU A 428 15.46 -6.45 10.22
C LEU A 428 14.66 -5.22 10.64
N GLU A 429 13.41 -5.40 11.08
CA GLU A 429 12.59 -4.30 11.59
C GLU A 429 13.24 -3.64 12.80
N SER A 430 13.76 -4.41 13.75
CA SER A 430 14.49 -3.90 14.92
C SER A 430 15.67 -3.02 14.54
N ARG A 431 16.45 -3.42 13.52
CA ARG A 431 17.58 -2.63 13.00
C ARG A 431 17.12 -1.32 12.36
N ARG A 432 16.03 -1.35 11.60
CA ARG A 432 15.42 -0.15 11.00
C ARG A 432 14.88 0.80 12.05
N ALA A 433 14.23 0.26 13.09
CA ALA A 433 13.66 1.04 14.19
C ALA A 433 14.69 1.82 14.98
N GLY A 434 15.94 1.35 15.05
CA GLY A 434 17.07 2.10 15.62
C GLY A 434 17.51 3.31 14.79
N GLY A 435 17.03 3.47 13.57
CA GLY A 435 17.38 4.56 12.66
C GLY A 435 16.57 5.84 12.87
N ALA A 436 17.18 6.99 12.55
CA ALA A 436 16.49 8.28 12.62
C ALA A 436 15.33 8.35 11.62
N ASN A 437 14.26 9.06 11.97
CA ASN A 437 13.06 9.30 11.18
C ASN A 437 12.18 8.06 10.91
N PHE A 438 12.50 6.89 11.44
CA PHE A 438 11.69 5.68 11.27
C PHE A 438 10.26 5.88 11.80
N ARG A 439 9.25 5.36 11.06
CA ARG A 439 7.82 5.47 11.39
C ARG A 439 7.05 4.17 11.20
N GLY A 440 7.72 3.07 10.95
CA GLY A 440 7.15 1.74 10.73
C GLY A 440 7.59 1.13 9.42
N LEU A 441 7.04 -0.03 9.10
CA LEU A 441 7.25 -0.69 7.81
C LEU A 441 6.43 0.01 6.71
N SER A 442 6.86 -0.10 5.45
CA SER A 442 6.10 0.39 4.29
C SER A 442 5.11 -0.64 3.75
N PHE A 443 5.30 -1.91 4.12
CA PHE A 443 4.40 -3.05 3.90
C PHE A 443 4.80 -4.21 4.82
N PRO A 444 3.94 -5.23 5.01
CA PRO A 444 4.31 -6.42 5.78
C PRO A 444 5.49 -7.14 5.13
N THR A 445 6.59 -7.34 5.85
CA THR A 445 7.79 -7.98 5.33
C THR A 445 7.49 -9.36 4.73
N ILE A 446 7.88 -9.58 3.48
CA ILE A 446 7.86 -10.88 2.83
C ILE A 446 9.16 -11.60 3.20
N SER A 447 9.06 -12.63 4.00
CA SER A 447 10.19 -13.43 4.50
C SER A 447 9.92 -14.88 4.14
N GLY A 448 10.43 -15.33 2.98
CA GLY A 448 10.10 -16.64 2.40
C GLY A 448 11.33 -17.51 2.16
N ALA A 449 11.47 -18.62 2.91
CA ALA A 449 12.54 -19.59 2.75
C ALA A 449 12.09 -20.78 1.89
N GLY A 450 12.91 -21.19 0.92
CA GLY A 450 12.62 -22.30 0.02
C GLY A 450 11.25 -22.15 -0.66
N PRO A 451 10.31 -23.11 -0.52
CA PRO A 451 9.00 -23.08 -1.18
C PRO A 451 8.15 -21.84 -0.90
N HIS A 452 8.27 -21.25 0.29
CA HIS A 452 7.54 -20.04 0.65
C HIS A 452 7.96 -18.84 -0.20
N GLY A 453 9.22 -18.74 -0.61
CA GLY A 453 9.70 -17.72 -1.54
C GLY A 453 9.04 -17.78 -2.92
N ALA A 454 8.42 -18.92 -3.30
CA ALA A 454 7.68 -19.04 -4.55
C ALA A 454 6.28 -18.39 -4.52
N ILE A 455 5.80 -17.99 -3.35
CA ILE A 455 4.57 -17.22 -3.18
C ILE A 455 4.94 -15.75 -3.25
N VAL A 456 4.58 -15.07 -4.33
CA VAL A 456 5.08 -13.72 -4.66
C VAL A 456 4.88 -12.71 -3.55
N HIS A 457 3.69 -12.70 -2.93
CA HIS A 457 3.32 -11.85 -1.80
C HIS A 457 3.10 -12.67 -0.53
N TYR A 458 4.07 -13.58 -0.24
CA TYR A 458 4.00 -14.41 0.95
C TYR A 458 3.94 -13.55 2.23
N ARG A 459 2.98 -13.85 3.08
CA ARG A 459 2.88 -13.28 4.43
C ARG A 459 3.10 -14.39 5.44
N VAL A 460 4.21 -14.34 6.13
CA VAL A 460 4.52 -15.30 7.20
C VAL A 460 3.55 -15.08 8.38
N THR A 461 3.08 -16.17 8.97
CA THR A 461 2.22 -16.20 10.16
C THR A 461 2.77 -17.20 11.15
N GLU A 462 2.33 -17.20 12.41
CA GLU A 462 2.73 -18.20 13.40
C GLU A 462 2.53 -19.65 12.93
N SER A 463 1.45 -19.90 12.16
CA SER A 463 1.13 -21.24 11.64
C SER A 463 1.97 -21.63 10.42
N THR A 464 2.54 -20.69 9.69
CA THR A 464 3.35 -20.94 8.49
C THR A 464 4.83 -20.72 8.70
N ASP A 465 5.24 -20.18 9.87
CA ASP A 465 6.63 -19.84 10.17
C ASP A 465 7.55 -21.07 10.09
N ARG A 466 8.53 -21.02 9.24
CA ARG A 466 9.48 -22.10 9.05
C ARG A 466 10.92 -21.68 9.29
N ARG A 467 11.78 -22.66 9.57
CA ARG A 467 13.23 -22.45 9.73
C ARG A 467 13.91 -22.31 8.37
N LEU A 468 14.87 -21.40 8.30
CA LEU A 468 15.80 -21.28 7.17
C LEU A 468 16.78 -22.46 7.21
N LYS A 469 16.92 -23.20 6.09
CA LYS A 469 17.76 -24.39 5.99
C LYS A 469 18.96 -24.18 5.08
N ARG A 470 20.06 -24.85 5.37
CA ARG A 470 21.25 -24.87 4.50
C ARG A 470 20.92 -25.44 3.12
N GLY A 471 21.40 -24.78 2.08
CA GLY A 471 21.17 -25.16 0.69
C GLY A 471 19.89 -24.62 0.08
N GLU A 472 19.10 -23.84 0.82
CA GLU A 472 17.89 -23.17 0.31
C GLU A 472 18.17 -21.73 -0.10
N ILE A 473 17.34 -21.23 -1.00
CA ILE A 473 17.19 -19.80 -1.29
C ILE A 473 16.23 -19.20 -0.27
N TYR A 474 16.57 -18.02 0.24
CA TYR A 474 15.74 -17.19 1.07
C TYR A 474 15.48 -15.86 0.36
N LEU A 475 14.20 -15.54 0.14
CA LEU A 475 13.74 -14.28 -0.42
C LEU A 475 13.26 -13.39 0.73
N LEU A 476 13.81 -12.19 0.82
CA LEU A 476 13.42 -11.16 1.76
C LEU A 476 13.06 -9.90 1.00
N ASP A 477 11.79 -9.50 1.10
CA ASP A 477 11.28 -8.27 0.53
C ASP A 477 10.69 -7.40 1.64
N SER A 478 11.17 -6.16 1.75
CA SER A 478 10.88 -5.32 2.91
C SER A 478 11.16 -3.85 2.64
N GLY A 479 10.44 -3.01 3.33
CA GLY A 479 10.62 -1.58 3.26
C GLY A 479 10.21 -0.87 4.54
N ALA A 480 10.49 0.41 4.62
CA ALA A 480 10.17 1.24 5.78
C ALA A 480 9.64 2.62 5.40
N GLN A 481 8.81 3.15 6.27
CA GLN A 481 8.36 4.54 6.27
C GLN A 481 9.30 5.37 7.13
N TYR A 482 9.90 6.38 6.52
CA TYR A 482 10.67 7.43 7.21
C TYR A 482 9.98 8.78 6.98
N LEU A 483 10.11 9.73 7.90
CA LEU A 483 9.53 11.09 7.72
C LEU A 483 9.96 11.77 6.41
N ASP A 484 11.09 11.37 5.88
CA ASP A 484 11.75 11.94 4.70
C ASP A 484 11.81 10.96 3.51
N GLY A 485 11.06 9.84 3.54
CA GLY A 485 10.96 8.93 2.40
C GLY A 485 10.34 7.59 2.74
N THR A 486 9.97 6.86 1.70
CA THR A 486 9.51 5.46 1.76
C THR A 486 10.55 4.60 1.07
N THR A 487 10.91 3.45 1.65
CA THR A 487 11.85 2.50 1.04
C THR A 487 11.14 1.20 0.69
N ASP A 488 11.74 0.51 -0.29
CA ASP A 488 11.33 -0.78 -0.81
C ASP A 488 12.54 -1.51 -1.36
N VAL A 489 12.74 -2.79 -1.00
CA VAL A 489 13.90 -3.56 -1.44
C VAL A 489 13.69 -5.06 -1.29
N THR A 490 13.96 -5.81 -2.35
CA THR A 490 14.07 -7.27 -2.27
C THR A 490 15.51 -7.73 -2.42
N ARG A 491 15.91 -8.69 -1.58
CA ARG A 491 17.13 -9.48 -1.76
C ARG A 491 16.83 -10.97 -1.68
N THR A 492 17.40 -11.70 -2.62
CA THR A 492 17.40 -13.15 -2.65
C THR A 492 18.77 -13.63 -2.21
N VAL A 493 18.83 -14.47 -1.17
CA VAL A 493 20.07 -14.90 -0.50
C VAL A 493 20.14 -16.42 -0.48
N PHE A 494 21.34 -16.96 -0.65
CA PHE A 494 21.58 -18.39 -0.51
C PHE A 494 22.06 -18.73 0.92
N ILE A 495 21.36 -19.64 1.58
CA ILE A 495 21.74 -20.12 2.92
C ILE A 495 22.79 -21.21 2.79
N GLY A 496 24.07 -20.82 2.74
CA GLY A 496 25.19 -21.71 2.44
C GLY A 496 25.48 -22.75 3.52
N GLY A 497 26.41 -22.47 4.42
CA GLY A 497 26.81 -23.38 5.50
C GLY A 497 27.50 -24.67 5.01
N GLY A 498 28.40 -24.52 4.03
CA GLY A 498 29.13 -25.64 3.42
C GLY A 498 28.43 -26.25 2.19
N ARG A 499 27.26 -25.77 1.79
CA ARG A 499 26.58 -26.17 0.55
C ARG A 499 26.79 -25.12 -0.55
N ALA A 500 26.74 -25.56 -1.81
CA ALA A 500 26.76 -24.69 -2.98
C ALA A 500 25.37 -24.62 -3.63
N PRO A 501 25.00 -23.49 -4.27
CA PRO A 501 23.78 -23.38 -5.06
C PRO A 501 23.84 -24.35 -6.25
N THR A 502 22.68 -24.85 -6.68
CA THR A 502 22.58 -25.67 -7.89
C THR A 502 22.80 -24.81 -9.14
N ALA A 503 23.15 -25.44 -10.27
CA ALA A 503 23.28 -24.74 -11.55
C ALA A 503 21.97 -24.03 -11.94
N ALA A 504 20.81 -24.66 -11.72
CA ALA A 504 19.51 -24.05 -11.99
C ALA A 504 19.24 -22.81 -11.11
N MET A 505 19.61 -22.81 -9.83
CA MET A 505 19.49 -21.64 -8.97
C MET A 505 20.33 -20.47 -9.50
N LYS A 506 21.55 -20.74 -9.94
CA LYS A 506 22.44 -19.73 -10.51
C LYS A 506 21.93 -19.20 -11.85
N ASP A 507 21.48 -20.07 -12.75
CA ASP A 507 20.92 -19.68 -14.04
C ASP A 507 19.72 -18.75 -13.85
N HIS A 508 18.71 -19.16 -13.06
CA HIS A 508 17.51 -18.38 -12.82
C HIS A 508 17.82 -17.03 -12.16
N PHE A 509 18.68 -17.03 -11.13
CA PHE A 509 19.07 -15.80 -10.45
C PHE A 509 19.80 -14.84 -11.38
N THR A 510 20.70 -15.35 -12.20
CA THR A 510 21.49 -14.51 -13.09
C THR A 510 20.63 -13.90 -14.21
N ARG A 511 19.62 -14.64 -14.73
CA ARG A 511 18.66 -14.09 -15.70
C ARG A 511 17.81 -12.98 -15.11
N VAL A 512 17.33 -13.13 -13.86
CA VAL A 512 16.64 -12.05 -13.12
C VAL A 512 17.58 -10.85 -12.94
N LEU A 513 18.85 -11.08 -12.56
CA LEU A 513 19.85 -10.01 -12.42
C LEU A 513 20.12 -9.28 -13.73
N LYS A 514 20.21 -9.99 -14.87
CA LYS A 514 20.38 -9.39 -16.20
C LYS A 514 19.23 -8.43 -16.52
N GLY A 515 17.99 -8.85 -16.27
CA GLY A 515 16.80 -8.00 -16.44
C GLY A 515 16.84 -6.77 -15.53
N HIS A 516 17.21 -6.95 -14.27
CA HIS A 516 17.37 -5.85 -13.31
C HIS A 516 18.45 -4.82 -13.78
N ILE A 517 19.59 -5.30 -14.25
CA ILE A 517 20.68 -4.46 -14.78
C ILE A 517 20.25 -3.73 -16.06
N ALA A 518 19.60 -4.43 -16.99
CA ALA A 518 19.15 -3.86 -18.26
C ALA A 518 18.21 -2.67 -18.03
N LEU A 519 17.25 -2.82 -17.13
CA LEU A 519 16.33 -1.74 -16.77
C LEU A 519 17.05 -0.60 -16.02
N ALA A 520 17.91 -0.92 -15.05
CA ALA A 520 18.64 0.10 -14.28
C ALA A 520 19.56 0.98 -15.15
N ARG A 521 20.06 0.44 -16.28
CA ARG A 521 20.93 1.12 -17.24
C ARG A 521 20.16 1.81 -18.38
N ALA A 522 18.84 1.65 -18.43
CA ALA A 522 18.06 2.16 -19.55
C ALA A 522 18.22 3.68 -19.70
N ARG A 523 18.48 4.11 -20.93
CA ARG A 523 18.44 5.48 -21.40
C ARG A 523 17.37 5.59 -22.48
N PHE A 524 16.41 6.48 -22.30
CA PHE A 524 15.20 6.53 -23.12
C PHE A 524 14.75 7.96 -23.42
N PRO A 525 14.02 8.20 -24.52
CA PRO A 525 13.51 9.53 -24.84
C PRO A 525 12.44 9.99 -23.85
N GLU A 526 12.36 11.31 -23.63
CA GLU A 526 11.20 11.92 -22.96
C GLU A 526 9.90 11.52 -23.69
N GLY A 527 8.84 11.21 -22.94
CA GLY A 527 7.57 10.69 -23.47
C GLY A 527 7.45 9.16 -23.40
N THR A 528 8.52 8.43 -23.07
CA THR A 528 8.47 6.98 -22.90
C THR A 528 7.67 6.60 -21.66
N SER A 529 6.74 5.65 -21.80
CA SER A 529 6.00 5.04 -20.68
C SER A 529 6.74 3.82 -20.13
N GLY A 530 6.42 3.45 -18.89
CA GLY A 530 7.04 2.28 -18.27
C GLY A 530 6.68 0.95 -18.95
N SER A 531 5.52 0.84 -19.61
CA SER A 531 5.17 -0.37 -20.37
C SER A 531 6.08 -0.62 -21.57
N GLN A 532 6.70 0.42 -22.13
CA GLN A 532 7.70 0.29 -23.20
C GLN A 532 9.05 -0.23 -22.68
N LEU A 533 9.34 -0.09 -21.38
CA LEU A 533 10.59 -0.51 -20.74
C LEU A 533 10.51 -1.88 -20.07
N ASP A 534 9.32 -2.41 -19.81
CA ASP A 534 9.10 -3.67 -19.11
C ASP A 534 9.82 -4.87 -19.77
N VAL A 535 9.87 -4.90 -21.10
CA VAL A 535 10.54 -5.94 -21.88
C VAL A 535 12.02 -6.07 -21.53
N LEU A 536 12.70 -4.98 -21.16
CA LEU A 536 14.12 -5.01 -20.80
C LEU A 536 14.36 -5.91 -19.60
N ALA A 537 13.45 -5.92 -18.65
CA ALA A 537 13.55 -6.76 -17.45
C ALA A 537 13.20 -8.23 -17.70
N ARG A 538 12.39 -8.53 -18.73
CA ARG A 538 11.91 -9.90 -19.02
C ARG A 538 12.75 -10.65 -20.03
N ARG A 539 13.43 -9.94 -20.91
CA ARG A 539 14.12 -10.51 -22.07
C ARG A 539 14.99 -11.73 -21.72
N ALA A 540 15.88 -11.62 -20.72
CA ALA A 540 16.79 -12.70 -20.35
C ALA A 540 16.07 -13.96 -19.81
N LEU A 541 14.87 -13.80 -19.21
CA LEU A 541 14.01 -14.90 -18.79
C LEU A 541 13.32 -15.53 -19.99
N TRP A 542 12.76 -14.75 -20.91
CA TRP A 542 12.07 -15.24 -22.11
C TRP A 542 12.98 -16.05 -23.01
N GLU A 543 14.25 -15.66 -23.14
CA GLU A 543 15.27 -16.41 -23.88
C GLU A 543 15.48 -17.85 -23.33
N ALA A 544 15.06 -18.11 -22.08
CA ALA A 544 15.08 -19.45 -21.45
C ALA A 544 13.67 -20.06 -21.28
N GLY A 545 12.63 -19.47 -21.87
CA GLY A 545 11.25 -19.91 -21.72
C GLY A 545 10.68 -19.68 -20.31
N LEU A 546 11.27 -18.73 -19.53
CA LEU A 546 10.87 -18.40 -18.17
C LEU A 546 10.10 -17.08 -18.14
N GLU A 547 9.25 -16.88 -17.11
CA GLU A 547 8.40 -15.70 -16.98
C GLU A 547 8.03 -15.46 -15.50
N TYR A 548 7.50 -14.25 -15.19
CA TYR A 548 6.87 -13.91 -13.91
C TYR A 548 5.56 -13.12 -14.13
N ASP A 549 4.56 -13.37 -13.26
CA ASP A 549 3.18 -12.89 -13.40
C ASP A 549 2.86 -11.60 -12.61
N HIS A 550 3.85 -10.75 -12.34
CA HIS A 550 3.64 -9.44 -11.71
C HIS A 550 4.26 -8.29 -12.52
N GLY A 551 3.99 -7.05 -12.14
CA GLY A 551 4.64 -5.89 -12.74
C GLY A 551 6.13 -5.84 -12.41
N THR A 552 6.93 -5.28 -13.31
CA THR A 552 8.37 -5.10 -13.09
C THR A 552 8.66 -3.94 -12.15
N GLY A 553 7.71 -3.01 -11.98
CA GLY A 553 7.87 -1.89 -11.08
C GLY A 553 6.61 -1.04 -10.94
N HIS A 554 6.50 -0.40 -9.80
CA HIS A 554 5.43 0.54 -9.42
C HIS A 554 6.02 1.85 -8.93
N GLY A 555 5.24 2.93 -8.97
CA GLY A 555 5.64 4.19 -8.34
C GLY A 555 5.73 4.04 -6.82
N VAL A 556 6.53 4.90 -6.18
CA VAL A 556 6.70 4.93 -4.73
C VAL A 556 6.49 6.33 -4.19
N GLY A 557 5.72 6.46 -3.12
CA GLY A 557 5.41 7.72 -2.46
C GLY A 557 6.57 8.28 -1.63
N HIS A 558 6.39 9.52 -1.16
CA HIS A 558 7.31 10.15 -0.21
C HIS A 558 6.66 10.22 1.17
N PHE A 559 6.98 9.29 2.05
CA PHE A 559 6.27 9.07 3.31
C PHE A 559 4.75 8.99 3.06
N LEU A 560 4.40 8.14 2.08
CA LEU A 560 3.04 7.83 1.61
C LEU A 560 2.99 6.34 1.23
N ASN A 561 2.07 5.96 0.33
CA ASN A 561 1.97 4.56 -0.12
C ASN A 561 3.27 4.06 -0.75
N VAL A 562 3.65 2.81 -0.45
CA VAL A 562 4.73 2.12 -1.17
C VAL A 562 4.34 1.92 -2.63
N HIS A 563 3.09 1.55 -2.91
CA HIS A 563 2.53 1.51 -4.26
C HIS A 563 1.84 2.83 -4.59
N GLU A 564 2.44 3.63 -5.46
CA GLU A 564 1.93 4.93 -5.89
C GLU A 564 1.75 4.98 -7.41
N GLY A 565 0.58 5.42 -7.88
CA GLY A 565 0.36 5.79 -9.27
C GLY A 565 0.78 7.23 -9.60
N PRO A 566 0.66 7.63 -10.88
CA PRO A 566 0.04 6.92 -12.01
C PRO A 566 1.01 6.07 -12.85
N HIS A 567 2.31 6.18 -12.63
CA HIS A 567 3.35 5.50 -13.40
C HIS A 567 3.64 4.11 -12.85
N ARG A 568 3.97 3.20 -13.76
CA ARG A 568 4.41 1.83 -13.44
C ARG A 568 5.22 1.26 -14.62
N ILE A 569 6.05 0.25 -14.36
CA ILE A 569 6.72 -0.58 -15.37
C ILE A 569 6.06 -1.94 -15.35
N SER A 570 5.34 -2.31 -16.43
CA SER A 570 4.50 -3.51 -16.42
C SER A 570 4.07 -3.86 -17.85
N GLN A 571 3.79 -5.12 -18.12
CA GLN A 571 3.16 -5.59 -19.38
C GLN A 571 1.78 -4.95 -19.63
N VAL A 572 1.08 -4.60 -18.56
CA VAL A 572 -0.22 -3.92 -18.70
C VAL A 572 0.00 -2.53 -19.28
N PRO A 573 -0.63 -2.19 -20.42
CA PRO A 573 -0.45 -0.89 -21.05
C PRO A 573 -0.65 0.27 -20.08
N ASN A 574 0.26 1.24 -20.15
CA ASN A 574 0.19 2.49 -19.42
C ASN A 574 0.64 3.63 -20.32
N THR A 575 -0.20 4.64 -20.48
CA THR A 575 0.07 5.82 -21.33
C THR A 575 0.79 6.93 -20.60
N VAL A 576 0.98 6.81 -19.28
CA VAL A 576 1.66 7.83 -18.48
C VAL A 576 3.17 7.77 -18.77
N ALA A 577 3.67 8.84 -19.37
CA ALA A 577 5.10 9.00 -19.61
C ALA A 577 5.87 9.15 -18.30
N LEU A 578 7.02 8.50 -18.22
CA LEU A 578 7.97 8.70 -17.12
C LEU A 578 8.53 10.12 -17.16
N ARG A 579 8.64 10.77 -15.99
CA ARG A 579 9.11 12.16 -15.85
C ARG A 579 10.21 12.26 -14.80
N PRO A 580 11.13 13.23 -14.93
CA PRO A 580 12.12 13.48 -13.87
C PRO A 580 11.46 13.69 -12.50
N GLY A 581 12.05 13.08 -11.49
CA GLY A 581 11.51 13.09 -10.11
C GLY A 581 10.57 11.93 -9.77
N MET A 582 10.08 11.17 -10.75
CA MET A 582 9.34 9.93 -10.46
C MET A 582 10.27 8.88 -9.87
N VAL A 583 9.82 8.24 -8.79
CA VAL A 583 10.49 7.09 -8.16
C VAL A 583 9.71 5.85 -8.51
N VAL A 584 10.40 4.79 -8.92
CA VAL A 584 9.79 3.54 -9.37
C VAL A 584 10.63 2.35 -8.92
N SER A 585 9.99 1.22 -8.60
CA SER A 585 10.70 -0.03 -8.32
C SER A 585 11.22 -0.65 -9.63
N ASN A 586 12.28 -1.44 -9.49
CA ASN A 586 12.88 -2.29 -10.53
C ASN A 586 13.07 -3.67 -9.91
N GLU A 587 12.06 -4.54 -10.05
CA GLU A 587 11.85 -5.76 -9.27
C GLU A 587 11.54 -7.01 -10.11
N PRO A 588 12.28 -7.31 -11.18
CA PRO A 588 12.08 -8.57 -11.89
C PRO A 588 12.25 -9.78 -10.97
N GLY A 589 11.54 -10.87 -11.26
CA GLY A 589 11.57 -12.06 -10.45
C GLY A 589 11.40 -13.36 -11.24
N TYR A 590 11.54 -14.49 -10.55
CA TYR A 590 11.20 -15.83 -11.04
C TYR A 590 10.77 -16.71 -9.88
N TYR A 591 9.68 -17.47 -10.05
CA TYR A 591 9.06 -18.23 -8.96
C TYR A 591 8.82 -19.68 -9.37
N LYS A 592 9.61 -20.60 -8.77
CA LYS A 592 9.50 -22.04 -8.99
C LYS A 592 8.63 -22.65 -7.90
N THR A 593 7.36 -22.90 -8.22
CA THR A 593 6.38 -23.46 -7.27
C THR A 593 6.93 -24.69 -6.55
N GLY A 594 6.78 -24.72 -5.23
CA GLY A 594 7.24 -25.80 -4.36
C GLY A 594 8.76 -25.84 -4.12
N ALA A 595 9.54 -24.89 -4.69
CA ALA A 595 10.99 -24.88 -4.58
C ALA A 595 11.56 -23.58 -4.01
N TYR A 596 11.44 -22.46 -4.73
CA TYR A 596 11.97 -21.15 -4.33
C TYR A 596 11.42 -20.00 -5.18
N GLY A 597 11.54 -18.78 -4.66
CA GLY A 597 11.37 -17.53 -5.41
C GLY A 597 12.68 -16.75 -5.48
N ILE A 598 12.82 -15.99 -6.55
CA ILE A 598 13.92 -15.05 -6.80
C ILE A 598 13.29 -13.72 -7.18
N ARG A 599 13.65 -12.64 -6.46
CA ARG A 599 13.38 -11.24 -6.82
C ARG A 599 14.60 -10.43 -6.47
N ILE A 600 14.99 -9.53 -7.36
CA ILE A 600 16.08 -8.58 -7.13
C ILE A 600 15.48 -7.20 -7.37
N GLU A 601 15.42 -6.42 -6.31
CA GLU A 601 14.76 -5.12 -6.36
C GLU A 601 15.61 -3.98 -5.84
N ASN A 602 15.55 -2.88 -6.56
CA ASN A 602 15.99 -1.55 -6.11
C ASN A 602 14.93 -0.51 -6.52
N LEU A 603 14.76 0.51 -5.71
CA LEU A 603 14.10 1.74 -6.15
C LEU A 603 15.07 2.55 -7.01
N ILE A 604 14.52 3.11 -8.10
CA ILE A 604 15.23 3.95 -9.05
C ILE A 604 14.45 5.25 -9.26
N ALA A 605 15.15 6.38 -9.45
CA ALA A 605 14.53 7.68 -9.74
C ALA A 605 14.78 8.08 -11.19
N VAL A 606 13.76 8.55 -11.87
CA VAL A 606 13.88 9.11 -13.21
C VAL A 606 14.62 10.45 -13.14
N ARG A 607 15.66 10.62 -13.94
CA ARG A 607 16.43 11.86 -14.07
C ARG A 607 16.58 12.28 -15.53
N ALA A 608 16.78 13.57 -15.77
CA ALA A 608 17.20 14.05 -17.07
C ALA A 608 18.63 13.54 -17.40
N ASP A 609 18.87 13.20 -18.66
CA ASP A 609 20.15 12.66 -19.14
C ASP A 609 20.62 13.35 -20.43
N GLY A 610 20.49 14.66 -20.47
CA GLY A 610 20.94 15.50 -21.57
C GLY A 610 20.10 15.34 -22.83
N LYS A 611 20.75 15.52 -23.98
CA LYS A 611 20.14 15.41 -25.31
C LYS A 611 20.75 14.27 -26.09
N GLY A 612 19.98 13.60 -26.92
CA GLY A 612 20.39 12.63 -27.91
C GLY A 612 20.52 13.27 -29.30
N ALA A 613 20.63 12.43 -30.31
CA ALA A 613 20.67 12.88 -31.71
C ALA A 613 19.43 13.73 -32.06
N GLY A 614 19.61 14.76 -32.86
CA GLY A 614 18.53 15.69 -33.24
C GLY A 614 17.99 16.55 -32.09
N GLY A 615 18.73 16.68 -30.97
CA GLY A 615 18.31 17.52 -29.82
C GLY A 615 17.23 16.91 -28.95
N ARG A 616 16.83 15.64 -29.15
CA ARG A 616 15.81 14.93 -28.39
C ARG A 616 16.21 14.80 -26.90
N LYS A 617 15.37 15.26 -26.01
CA LYS A 617 15.60 15.11 -24.56
C LYS A 617 15.61 13.64 -24.16
N MET A 618 16.61 13.25 -23.38
CA MET A 618 16.80 11.90 -22.90
C MET A 618 16.63 11.83 -21.38
N LEU A 619 16.16 10.70 -20.93
CA LEU A 619 15.99 10.35 -19.52
C LEU A 619 16.80 9.09 -19.22
N ALA A 620 17.16 8.93 -17.94
CA ALA A 620 17.80 7.73 -17.40
C ALA A 620 17.37 7.53 -15.95
N PHE A 621 17.82 6.45 -15.34
CA PHE A 621 17.56 6.16 -13.95
C PHE A 621 18.78 6.47 -13.05
N GLU A 622 18.48 6.91 -11.82
CA GLU A 622 19.40 6.93 -10.69
C GLU A 622 19.01 5.80 -9.74
N THR A 623 19.90 4.87 -9.45
CA THR A 623 19.67 3.84 -8.43
C THR A 623 19.72 4.44 -7.03
N LEU A 624 18.61 4.35 -6.30
CA LEU A 624 18.44 4.85 -4.93
C LEU A 624 18.78 3.77 -3.90
N THR A 625 18.18 2.57 -4.04
CA THR A 625 18.42 1.45 -3.13
C THR A 625 19.82 0.87 -3.35
N LEU A 626 20.54 0.71 -2.25
CA LEU A 626 21.88 0.13 -2.24
C LEU A 626 21.93 -0.96 -1.17
N ALA A 627 22.21 -2.18 -1.57
CA ALA A 627 22.46 -3.34 -0.71
C ALA A 627 23.21 -4.40 -1.52
N PRO A 628 24.06 -5.24 -0.94
CA PRO A 628 24.75 -6.28 -1.69
C PRO A 628 23.79 -7.22 -2.43
N ILE A 629 24.12 -7.57 -3.66
CA ILE A 629 23.46 -8.61 -4.46
C ILE A 629 24.24 -9.92 -4.24
N GLU A 630 23.52 -11.03 -4.00
CA GLU A 630 24.10 -12.33 -3.60
C GLU A 630 25.02 -12.92 -4.69
N ARG A 631 26.34 -12.89 -4.43
CA ARG A 631 27.35 -13.35 -5.38
C ARG A 631 27.34 -14.87 -5.58
N ALA A 632 27.01 -15.64 -4.56
CA ALA A 632 27.00 -17.09 -4.65
C ALA A 632 26.00 -17.63 -5.68
N LEU A 633 24.92 -16.87 -5.93
CA LEU A 633 23.88 -17.20 -6.90
C LEU A 633 24.18 -16.71 -8.33
N ILE A 634 25.30 -16.03 -8.57
CA ILE A 634 25.64 -15.52 -9.90
C ILE A 634 26.41 -16.59 -10.70
N ASP A 635 25.93 -16.89 -11.92
CA ASP A 635 26.75 -17.53 -12.94
C ASP A 635 27.41 -16.43 -13.79
N VAL A 636 28.69 -16.17 -13.52
CA VAL A 636 29.45 -15.09 -14.17
C VAL A 636 29.57 -15.32 -15.68
N LYS A 637 29.46 -16.56 -16.16
CA LYS A 637 29.54 -16.86 -17.60
C LYS A 637 28.31 -16.35 -18.39
N LEU A 638 27.18 -16.17 -17.72
CA LEU A 638 25.97 -15.61 -18.33
C LEU A 638 25.99 -14.06 -18.43
N LEU A 639 26.87 -13.39 -17.67
CA LEU A 639 26.98 -11.94 -17.69
C LEU A 639 27.92 -11.49 -18.82
N ASP A 640 27.50 -10.49 -19.59
CA ASP A 640 28.40 -9.79 -20.50
C ASP A 640 29.33 -8.80 -19.74
N ASP A 641 30.27 -8.20 -20.48
CA ASP A 641 31.25 -7.30 -19.87
C ASP A 641 30.64 -6.00 -19.32
N GLU A 642 29.55 -5.53 -19.91
CA GLU A 642 28.87 -4.33 -19.43
C GLU A 642 28.06 -4.61 -18.15
N GLU A 643 27.41 -5.76 -18.09
CA GLU A 643 26.69 -6.21 -16.90
C GLU A 643 27.65 -6.45 -15.73
N ARG A 644 28.81 -7.05 -15.99
CA ARG A 644 29.87 -7.23 -14.99
C ARG A 644 30.43 -5.89 -14.52
N ARG A 645 30.68 -4.95 -15.43
CA ARG A 645 31.13 -3.59 -15.06
C ARG A 645 30.11 -2.87 -14.19
N TRP A 646 28.84 -2.92 -14.57
CA TRP A 646 27.76 -2.32 -13.78
C TRP A 646 27.69 -2.90 -12.37
N LEU A 647 27.66 -4.24 -12.24
CA LEU A 647 27.57 -4.94 -10.96
C LEU A 647 28.77 -4.63 -10.05
N ASN A 648 29.98 -4.64 -10.62
CA ASN A 648 31.19 -4.28 -9.86
C ASN A 648 31.19 -2.82 -9.40
N ALA A 649 30.72 -1.89 -10.22
CA ALA A 649 30.57 -0.48 -9.85
C ALA A 649 29.48 -0.30 -8.77
N TYR A 650 28.35 -1.00 -8.89
CA TYR A 650 27.29 -1.01 -7.89
C TYR A 650 27.81 -1.53 -6.55
N HIS A 651 28.48 -2.68 -6.51
CA HIS A 651 29.07 -3.24 -5.32
C HIS A 651 30.14 -2.33 -4.68
N ALA A 652 30.98 -1.70 -5.50
CA ALA A 652 31.97 -0.73 -5.01
C ALA A 652 31.29 0.48 -4.33
N ARG A 653 30.18 0.97 -4.90
CA ARG A 653 29.36 2.04 -4.28
C ARG A 653 28.76 1.59 -2.96
N VAL A 654 28.20 0.37 -2.87
CA VAL A 654 27.67 -0.24 -1.65
C VAL A 654 28.75 -0.32 -0.57
N ALA A 655 29.92 -0.87 -0.90
CA ALA A 655 31.05 -1.00 0.04
C ALA A 655 31.55 0.36 0.55
N LYS A 656 31.67 1.33 -0.34
CA LYS A 656 32.10 2.71 0.02
C LYS A 656 31.14 3.38 0.99
N LEU A 657 29.84 3.26 0.75
CA LEU A 657 28.83 3.96 1.54
C LEU A 657 28.57 3.30 2.90
N PHE A 658 28.55 1.96 2.95
CA PHE A 658 28.15 1.27 4.18
C PHE A 658 29.32 0.74 4.99
N GLY A 659 30.49 0.49 4.41
CA GLY A 659 31.66 0.04 5.16
C GLY A 659 31.98 0.90 6.40
N PRO A 660 31.93 2.23 6.34
CA PRO A 660 32.15 3.09 7.53
C PRO A 660 31.04 3.06 8.59
N ARG A 661 29.86 2.53 8.25
CA ARG A 661 28.64 2.52 9.11
C ARG A 661 28.41 1.19 9.82
N LEU A 662 29.22 0.19 9.51
CA LEU A 662 29.08 -1.18 10.03
C LEU A 662 30.15 -1.49 11.07
N ASP A 663 29.83 -2.43 11.98
CA ASP A 663 30.81 -3.00 12.89
C ASP A 663 31.90 -3.79 12.14
N LYS A 664 32.95 -4.20 12.85
CA LYS A 664 34.11 -4.89 12.28
C LYS A 664 33.75 -6.17 11.54
N GLU A 665 32.85 -6.98 12.08
CA GLU A 665 32.45 -8.25 11.50
C GLU A 665 31.60 -8.05 10.23
N ALA A 666 30.58 -7.20 10.30
CA ALA A 666 29.73 -6.88 9.16
C ALA A 666 30.54 -6.20 8.04
N LYS A 667 31.54 -5.35 8.37
CA LYS A 667 32.45 -4.77 7.40
C LYS A 667 33.33 -5.82 6.70
N ALA A 668 33.82 -6.79 7.44
CA ALA A 668 34.61 -7.89 6.87
C ALA A 668 33.76 -8.78 5.94
N TRP A 669 32.50 -9.06 6.32
CA TRP A 669 31.54 -9.74 5.46
C TRP A 669 31.22 -8.92 4.22
N LEU A 670 30.95 -7.61 4.36
CA LEU A 670 30.62 -6.73 3.24
C LEU A 670 31.73 -6.70 2.19
N LYS A 671 33.00 -6.67 2.62
CA LYS A 671 34.15 -6.73 1.70
C LYS A 671 34.11 -8.01 0.82
N LYS A 672 33.70 -9.15 1.39
CA LYS A 672 33.55 -10.41 0.65
C LYS A 672 32.31 -10.37 -0.25
N ALA A 673 31.17 -9.91 0.28
CA ALA A 673 29.89 -9.82 -0.43
C ALA A 673 29.94 -8.86 -1.63
N THR A 674 30.81 -7.87 -1.62
CA THR A 674 30.97 -6.86 -2.68
C THR A 674 32.27 -7.02 -3.48
N ALA A 675 33.00 -8.12 -3.33
CA ALA A 675 34.17 -8.38 -4.14
C ALA A 675 33.80 -8.52 -5.62
N ARG A 676 34.73 -8.19 -6.52
CA ARG A 676 34.49 -8.25 -7.99
C ARG A 676 34.08 -9.65 -8.46
N VAL A 677 33.26 -9.70 -9.48
CA VAL A 677 32.85 -10.90 -10.22
C VAL A 677 33.52 -10.96 -11.56
#